data_5dc713271b1eb25a589f23c9ea41ae92
#
_entry.id   5dc713271b1eb25a589f23c9ea41ae92
#
_cell.length_a   1.000
_cell.length_b   1.000
_cell.length_c   1.000
_cell.angle_alpha   90.00
_cell.angle_beta   90.00
_cell.angle_gamma   90.00
#
_symmetry.space_group_name_H-M   'P 1'
#
loop_
_entity.id
_entity.type
_entity.pdbx_description
1 polymer ?
#
loop_
_entity_poly.entity_id
_entity_poly.type
_entity_poly.pdbx_seq_one_letter_code
_entity_poly.pdbx_strand_id
1 'polypeptide(L)'
;MENTKQFKVDIAGMDLVIETGLLAQQAAGAVTVSYGDTTVFTAVTNTDTPREGIDFFPLQCEYREKFYAAGKFPGGFFKREARPTSKEILTARMCDRPIRPLFPDGYYNDVQVNSTLIQTDGTREGDFLAVNAASAALHISEIPFMGPIGCVRIGRVDGEWVINPTHDQKAKSDIDLLYAGLRGKFLMMEGSAAEISDEDFIAALKRAHEEVEKIIDLQIEMRRSLGLPDKDIKDIPQPQDKMDFIRQEGGAALAEALLIKGKLERQGKVSAIKEDLLKKVSEKWPEIDAVGFVHLFDALEIETVRRNVLEHGKRIDGRGQFELRPLSAQVGLLPRLHGSAVFSRGETQSFAAVTLGTKKDAQELDSVTGGDPSKRFMLHYNFPPYCTGEVGRLGSTGRREIGHGALAERSIAEVLPDDFPYSIRVVSEIMGSNGSSSMASICNGCLALMDAGVPLKRTVAGISVGLFTNEDQSKKVLVTDILGAEDHCGDMDFKVGGTKKGITGFQVDLKLRGLTWDLVEGAVKAAHDARLQIIDFMETVIPAPRAELNKYAPRIEEMQIPVDKIGALIGPGGSNIRGIVESTGAQIDIDDDGKVSIFATSLESMEAAKRAVGAVSAVAEPGKIYEGTVTGIKDFGAFVEILPGMDGLCHISELSDKRVPSVDAVCKVGDKMMVKCLDVDERGRIKLSRKAAMAELDAKA
;
A
#
# COMPACT_ATOMS: atom_id res chain seq x y z
N MET A 1 -19.02 17.02 34.83
CA MET A 1 -19.20 15.55 34.81
C MET A 1 -20.67 15.12 34.88
N GLU A 2 -21.59 15.98 35.27
CA GLU A 2 -23.04 15.64 35.34
C GLU A 2 -23.72 15.34 33.99
N ASN A 3 -23.11 15.67 32.86
CA ASN A 3 -23.68 15.49 31.51
C ASN A 3 -23.04 14.36 30.69
N THR A 4 -22.12 13.56 31.27
CA THR A 4 -21.51 12.45 30.54
C THR A 4 -22.49 11.31 30.39
N LYS A 5 -22.73 10.86 29.15
CA LYS A 5 -23.57 9.70 28.84
C LYS A 5 -22.79 8.67 28.05
N GLN A 6 -23.00 7.40 28.36
CA GLN A 6 -22.33 6.27 27.74
C GLN A 6 -23.37 5.31 27.15
N PHE A 7 -23.06 4.81 25.97
CA PHE A 7 -23.87 3.87 25.19
C PHE A 7 -22.99 2.72 24.73
N LYS A 8 -23.48 1.50 24.71
CA LYS A 8 -22.68 0.33 24.34
C LYS A 8 -23.47 -0.74 23.62
N VAL A 9 -22.78 -1.47 22.77
CA VAL A 9 -23.32 -2.63 22.06
C VAL A 9 -22.23 -3.70 21.93
N ASP A 10 -22.63 -4.97 22.07
CA ASP A 10 -21.73 -6.08 21.81
C ASP A 10 -21.49 -6.23 20.30
N ILE A 11 -20.22 -6.20 19.91
CA ILE A 11 -19.74 -6.45 18.55
C ILE A 11 -18.77 -7.64 18.62
N ALA A 12 -19.24 -8.79 18.18
CA ALA A 12 -18.44 -10.03 18.17
C ALA A 12 -17.81 -10.40 19.54
N GLY A 13 -18.56 -10.24 20.62
CA GLY A 13 -18.14 -10.65 21.97
C GLY A 13 -17.33 -9.59 22.74
N MET A 14 -17.26 -8.35 22.22
CA MET A 14 -16.63 -7.22 22.91
C MET A 14 -17.50 -5.97 22.78
N ASP A 15 -17.63 -5.21 23.88
CA ASP A 15 -18.41 -3.97 23.89
C ASP A 15 -17.73 -2.89 23.03
N LEU A 16 -18.46 -2.35 22.05
CA LEU A 16 -18.18 -1.05 21.44
C LEU A 16 -18.92 0.01 22.27
N VAL A 17 -18.16 0.97 22.79
CA VAL A 17 -18.67 1.98 23.72
C VAL A 17 -18.55 3.37 23.11
N ILE A 18 -19.66 4.12 23.08
CA ILE A 18 -19.68 5.54 22.67
C ILE A 18 -19.98 6.39 23.90
N GLU A 19 -19.14 7.37 24.17
CA GLU A 19 -19.34 8.34 25.26
C GLU A 19 -19.38 9.76 24.72
N THR A 20 -20.27 10.60 25.26
CA THR A 20 -20.40 12.01 24.90
C THR A 20 -20.63 12.89 26.14
N GLY A 21 -20.43 14.20 25.99
CA GLY A 21 -20.70 15.21 27.01
C GLY A 21 -19.52 15.54 27.94
N LEU A 22 -18.38 14.81 27.87
CA LEU A 22 -17.19 15.05 28.68
C LEU A 22 -16.21 16.03 28.02
N LEU A 23 -15.89 15.80 26.76
CA LEU A 23 -14.81 16.50 26.03
C LEU A 23 -15.38 17.45 24.97
N ALA A 24 -14.61 18.49 24.63
CA ALA A 24 -14.87 19.42 23.52
C ALA A 24 -16.29 20.02 23.48
N GLN A 25 -16.76 20.55 24.59
CA GLN A 25 -18.11 21.10 24.76
C GLN A 25 -18.46 22.30 23.85
N GLN A 26 -17.46 22.88 23.13
CA GLN A 26 -17.67 23.95 22.16
C GLN A 26 -17.81 23.43 20.72
N ALA A 27 -17.58 22.15 20.49
CA ALA A 27 -17.77 21.54 19.17
C ALA A 27 -19.27 21.33 18.92
N ALA A 28 -19.68 21.29 17.64
CA ALA A 28 -21.05 20.97 17.26
C ALA A 28 -21.47 19.56 17.71
N GLY A 29 -20.52 18.64 17.74
CA GLY A 29 -20.66 17.29 18.30
C GLY A 29 -19.30 16.71 18.68
N ALA A 30 -19.23 15.97 19.78
CA ALA A 30 -18.00 15.34 20.24
C ALA A 30 -18.29 14.01 20.96
N VAL A 31 -17.49 12.99 20.63
CA VAL A 31 -17.60 11.65 21.22
C VAL A 31 -16.24 11.03 21.42
N THR A 32 -16.16 10.05 22.34
CA THR A 32 -15.14 9.01 22.32
C THR A 32 -15.77 7.69 21.91
N VAL A 33 -15.08 6.88 21.13
CA VAL A 33 -15.50 5.52 20.77
C VAL A 33 -14.38 4.57 21.15
N SER A 34 -14.72 3.57 21.97
CA SER A 34 -13.78 2.60 22.50
C SER A 34 -14.17 1.18 22.10
N TYR A 35 -13.17 0.34 21.86
CA TYR A 35 -13.32 -1.11 21.66
C TYR A 35 -12.12 -1.82 22.32
N GLY A 36 -12.38 -2.51 23.44
CA GLY A 36 -11.30 -2.91 24.33
C GLY A 36 -10.58 -1.69 24.91
N ASP A 37 -9.25 -1.75 24.96
CA ASP A 37 -8.40 -0.65 25.44
C ASP A 37 -7.95 0.32 24.32
N THR A 38 -8.58 0.27 23.16
CA THR A 38 -8.33 1.25 22.08
C THR A 38 -9.48 2.26 22.03
N THR A 39 -9.14 3.56 22.08
CA THR A 39 -10.10 4.66 22.12
C THR A 39 -9.74 5.77 21.11
N VAL A 40 -10.71 6.17 20.31
CA VAL A 40 -10.65 7.33 19.42
C VAL A 40 -11.58 8.41 19.90
N PHE A 41 -11.08 9.63 20.03
CA PHE A 41 -11.84 10.85 20.24
C PHE A 41 -12.11 11.52 18.91
N THR A 42 -13.35 11.98 18.69
CA THR A 42 -13.71 12.79 17.50
C THR A 42 -14.56 13.98 17.89
N ALA A 43 -14.21 15.14 17.33
CA ALA A 43 -14.99 16.37 17.40
C ALA A 43 -15.31 16.89 16.00
N VAL A 44 -16.54 17.40 15.81
CA VAL A 44 -17.00 17.96 14.54
C VAL A 44 -17.41 19.40 14.69
N THR A 45 -17.08 20.21 13.70
CA THR A 45 -17.42 21.64 13.62
C THR A 45 -17.81 22.01 12.21
N ASN A 46 -18.60 23.06 12.05
CA ASN A 46 -18.97 23.62 10.75
C ASN A 46 -19.03 25.16 10.82
N THR A 47 -19.02 25.78 9.64
CA THR A 47 -19.31 27.22 9.52
C THR A 47 -20.83 27.43 9.35
N ASP A 48 -21.31 28.60 9.74
CA ASP A 48 -22.74 28.97 9.58
C ASP A 48 -23.09 29.29 8.12
N THR A 49 -22.11 29.74 7.35
CA THR A 49 -22.28 30.12 5.94
C THR A 49 -21.12 29.59 5.09
N PRO A 50 -21.36 29.28 3.79
CA PRO A 50 -20.30 28.89 2.90
C PRO A 50 -19.32 30.05 2.66
N ARG A 51 -18.06 29.72 2.34
CA ARG A 51 -17.07 30.70 1.91
C ARG A 51 -17.42 31.25 0.54
N GLU A 52 -17.13 32.55 0.34
CA GLU A 52 -17.30 33.18 -0.99
C GLU A 52 -16.44 32.46 -2.04
N GLY A 53 -17.04 32.19 -3.19
CA GLY A 53 -16.35 31.56 -4.33
C GLY A 53 -16.12 30.05 -4.22
N ILE A 54 -16.76 29.35 -3.27
CA ILE A 54 -16.64 27.91 -3.13
C ILE A 54 -17.58 27.17 -4.12
N ASP A 55 -17.02 26.26 -4.90
CA ASP A 55 -17.74 25.47 -5.93
C ASP A 55 -17.83 23.96 -5.61
N PHE A 56 -17.43 23.56 -4.40
CA PHE A 56 -17.50 22.17 -3.94
C PHE A 56 -17.81 22.10 -2.45
N PHE A 57 -18.24 20.94 -1.96
CA PHE A 57 -18.43 20.69 -0.53
C PHE A 57 -17.09 20.55 0.21
N PRO A 58 -16.72 21.51 1.07
CA PRO A 58 -15.43 21.54 1.73
C PRO A 58 -15.40 20.71 3.02
N LEU A 59 -15.59 19.39 2.90
CA LEU A 59 -15.43 18.45 4.00
C LEU A 59 -13.94 18.17 4.23
N GLN A 60 -13.46 18.39 5.45
CA GLN A 60 -12.11 18.07 5.87
C GLN A 60 -12.14 17.03 7.00
N CYS A 61 -11.70 15.81 6.71
CA CYS A 61 -11.47 14.77 7.69
C CYS A 61 -9.98 14.68 8.04
N GLU A 62 -9.68 14.68 9.34
CA GLU A 62 -8.34 14.48 9.87
C GLU A 62 -8.36 13.31 10.85
N TYR A 63 -7.30 12.51 10.82
CA TYR A 63 -7.03 11.47 11.80
C TYR A 63 -5.59 11.55 12.25
N ARG A 64 -5.37 11.46 13.56
CA ARG A 64 -4.03 11.53 14.17
C ARG A 64 -3.85 10.46 15.23
N GLU A 65 -2.69 9.80 15.20
CA GLU A 65 -2.26 8.87 16.24
C GLU A 65 -1.28 9.58 17.17
N LYS A 66 -1.61 9.68 18.46
CA LYS A 66 -0.76 10.34 19.44
C LYS A 66 0.10 9.31 20.16
N PHE A 67 1.41 9.54 20.22
CA PHE A 67 2.34 8.64 20.89
C PHE A 67 2.01 8.41 22.36
N TYR A 68 1.43 9.40 23.04
CA TYR A 68 0.96 9.26 24.41
C TYR A 68 -0.17 8.22 24.54
N ALA A 69 -0.91 7.92 23.47
CA ALA A 69 -1.94 6.90 23.48
C ALA A 69 -1.40 5.50 23.81
N ALA A 70 -0.13 5.24 23.47
CA ALA A 70 0.60 4.03 23.80
C ALA A 70 1.64 4.24 24.90
N GLY A 71 1.59 5.36 25.64
CA GLY A 71 2.57 5.69 26.70
C GLY A 71 4.00 5.93 26.17
N LYS A 72 4.16 6.32 24.91
CA LYS A 72 5.45 6.51 24.23
C LYS A 72 5.75 7.98 23.95
N PHE A 73 7.03 8.30 23.75
CA PHE A 73 7.46 9.54 23.16
C PHE A 73 7.60 9.41 21.64
N PRO A 74 7.27 10.47 20.86
CA PRO A 74 7.59 10.48 19.44
C PRO A 74 9.10 10.30 19.20
N GLY A 75 9.43 9.58 18.14
CA GLY A 75 10.79 9.47 17.64
C GLY A 75 11.36 10.85 17.22
N GLY A 76 12.53 10.86 16.64
CA GLY A 76 13.15 12.08 16.12
C GLY A 76 13.64 13.08 17.19
N PHE A 77 14.25 14.15 16.72
CA PHE A 77 14.92 15.15 17.57
C PHE A 77 13.93 15.99 18.41
N PHE A 78 12.84 16.45 17.78
CA PHE A 78 11.90 17.39 18.43
C PHE A 78 10.95 16.74 19.43
N LYS A 79 10.90 15.41 19.51
CA LYS A 79 9.99 14.68 20.41
C LYS A 79 8.53 15.14 20.31
N ARG A 80 8.09 15.48 19.10
CA ARG A 80 6.76 15.96 18.78
C ARG A 80 6.30 15.34 17.46
N GLU A 81 5.01 15.04 17.36
CA GLU A 81 4.38 14.58 16.11
C GLU A 81 4.54 15.67 15.03
N ALA A 82 4.94 15.21 13.83
CA ALA A 82 5.20 16.08 12.69
C ALA A 82 4.05 16.04 11.67
N ARG A 83 4.39 15.83 10.39
CA ARG A 83 3.39 15.64 9.32
C ARG A 83 2.63 14.34 9.52
N PRO A 84 1.36 14.24 9.04
CA PRO A 84 0.64 13.00 9.05
C PRO A 84 1.41 11.88 8.36
N THR A 85 1.42 10.70 8.96
CA THR A 85 1.94 9.48 8.34
C THR A 85 1.02 9.01 7.21
N SER A 86 1.49 8.13 6.34
CA SER A 86 0.64 7.51 5.31
C SER A 86 -0.57 6.80 5.91
N LYS A 87 -0.40 6.13 7.05
CA LYS A 87 -1.48 5.47 7.79
C LYS A 87 -2.53 6.46 8.25
N GLU A 88 -2.12 7.58 8.86
CA GLU A 88 -3.06 8.63 9.31
C GLU A 88 -3.82 9.25 8.13
N ILE A 89 -3.15 9.47 6.99
CA ILE A 89 -3.79 9.99 5.77
C ILE A 89 -4.79 8.98 5.20
N LEU A 90 -4.45 7.70 5.16
CA LEU A 90 -5.35 6.64 4.67
C LEU A 90 -6.59 6.52 5.57
N THR A 91 -6.41 6.52 6.91
CA THR A 91 -7.52 6.49 7.86
C THR A 91 -8.43 7.72 7.72
N ALA A 92 -7.86 8.92 7.56
CA ALA A 92 -8.64 10.12 7.30
C ALA A 92 -9.48 10.00 6.02
N ARG A 93 -8.94 9.39 4.95
CA ARG A 93 -9.68 9.10 3.72
C ARG A 93 -10.76 8.04 3.89
N MET A 94 -10.51 7.01 4.73
CA MET A 94 -11.52 6.01 5.10
C MET A 94 -12.67 6.61 5.92
N CYS A 95 -12.44 7.70 6.66
CA CYS A 95 -13.51 8.49 7.30
C CYS A 95 -14.27 9.36 6.29
N ASP A 96 -13.57 10.07 5.40
CA ASP A 96 -14.17 11.02 4.44
C ASP A 96 -15.15 10.32 3.47
N ARG A 97 -14.72 9.21 2.86
CA ARG A 97 -15.47 8.54 1.79
C ARG A 97 -16.87 8.11 2.16
N PRO A 98 -17.12 7.40 3.29
CA PRO A 98 -18.46 6.95 3.62
C PRO A 98 -19.38 8.05 4.16
N ILE A 99 -18.82 9.15 4.67
CA ILE A 99 -19.65 10.25 5.23
C ILE A 99 -19.95 11.33 4.19
N ARG A 100 -19.08 11.57 3.22
CA ARG A 100 -19.23 12.63 2.20
C ARG A 100 -20.55 12.55 1.42
N PRO A 101 -20.99 11.40 0.88
CA PRO A 101 -22.25 11.31 0.13
C PRO A 101 -23.51 11.44 1.00
N LEU A 102 -23.37 11.55 2.31
CA LEU A 102 -24.47 11.66 3.26
C LEU A 102 -24.75 13.09 3.69
N PHE A 103 -24.15 14.06 3.05
CA PHE A 103 -24.53 15.46 3.15
C PHE A 103 -25.51 15.80 2.03
N PRO A 104 -26.38 16.80 2.23
CA PRO A 104 -27.34 17.19 1.20
C PRO A 104 -26.62 17.79 -0.03
N ASP A 105 -27.14 17.50 -1.21
CA ASP A 105 -26.71 18.18 -2.42
C ASP A 105 -26.95 19.69 -2.28
N GLY A 106 -25.98 20.50 -2.75
CA GLY A 106 -26.03 21.95 -2.61
C GLY A 106 -25.60 22.51 -1.24
N TYR A 107 -25.13 21.66 -0.31
CA TYR A 107 -24.56 22.11 0.96
C TYR A 107 -23.07 22.42 0.81
N TYR A 108 -22.67 23.68 1.01
CA TYR A 108 -21.31 24.18 0.77
C TYR A 108 -20.64 24.79 2.01
N ASN A 109 -21.23 24.67 3.19
CA ASN A 109 -20.55 25.12 4.42
C ASN A 109 -19.33 24.25 4.71
N ASP A 110 -18.28 24.86 5.27
CA ASP A 110 -17.14 24.08 5.73
C ASP A 110 -17.54 23.12 6.85
N VAL A 111 -17.13 21.85 6.74
CA VAL A 111 -17.29 20.87 7.80
C VAL A 111 -15.93 20.25 8.10
N GLN A 112 -15.57 20.23 9.37
CA GLN A 112 -14.34 19.63 9.82
C GLN A 112 -14.61 18.50 10.82
N VAL A 113 -14.02 17.33 10.55
CA VAL A 113 -14.06 16.13 11.39
C VAL A 113 -12.64 15.85 11.87
N ASN A 114 -12.39 16.04 13.16
CA ASN A 114 -11.09 15.83 13.78
C ASN A 114 -11.12 14.60 14.67
N SER A 115 -10.49 13.51 14.22
CA SER A 115 -10.36 12.26 14.96
C SER A 115 -8.95 12.09 15.51
N THR A 116 -8.83 11.64 16.73
CA THR A 116 -7.53 11.43 17.42
C THR A 116 -7.57 10.13 18.20
N LEU A 117 -6.61 9.25 17.94
CA LEU A 117 -6.35 8.07 18.78
C LEU A 117 -5.74 8.56 20.10
N ILE A 118 -6.44 8.35 21.22
CA ILE A 118 -6.06 8.84 22.55
C ILE A 118 -5.67 7.76 23.53
N GLN A 119 -5.98 6.49 23.22
CA GLN A 119 -5.57 5.30 23.98
C GLN A 119 -5.46 4.10 23.04
N THR A 120 -4.46 3.23 23.25
CA THR A 120 -4.33 1.95 22.55
C THR A 120 -3.50 0.97 23.37
N ASP A 121 -3.88 -0.31 23.31
CA ASP A 121 -3.10 -1.45 23.82
C ASP A 121 -2.12 -1.99 22.77
N GLY A 122 -2.13 -1.45 21.55
CA GLY A 122 -1.27 -1.89 20.44
C GLY A 122 -1.71 -3.20 19.78
N THR A 123 -2.89 -3.71 20.08
CA THR A 123 -3.37 -5.00 19.56
C THR A 123 -4.21 -4.86 18.29
N ARG A 124 -4.80 -3.69 18.02
CA ARG A 124 -5.74 -3.44 16.91
C ARG A 124 -5.55 -2.07 16.27
N GLU A 125 -6.02 -1.94 15.04
CA GLU A 125 -6.12 -0.66 14.35
C GLU A 125 -7.21 0.23 14.97
N GLY A 126 -7.04 1.57 14.86
CA GLY A 126 -8.02 2.55 15.32
C GLY A 126 -8.95 3.08 14.22
N ASP A 127 -8.80 2.62 12.98
CA ASP A 127 -9.47 3.18 11.80
C ASP A 127 -10.99 2.97 11.80
N PHE A 128 -11.48 1.76 12.10
CA PHE A 128 -12.91 1.50 12.20
C PHE A 128 -13.56 2.30 13.33
N LEU A 129 -12.83 2.56 14.42
CA LEU A 129 -13.28 3.43 15.51
C LEU A 129 -13.39 4.89 15.07
N ALA A 130 -12.43 5.38 14.26
CA ALA A 130 -12.45 6.73 13.74
C ALA A 130 -13.67 6.98 12.84
N VAL A 131 -14.05 6.02 11.98
CA VAL A 131 -15.25 6.11 11.14
C VAL A 131 -16.52 6.13 11.99
N ASN A 132 -16.62 5.24 12.98
CA ASN A 132 -17.78 5.21 13.90
C ASN A 132 -17.88 6.48 14.75
N ALA A 133 -16.74 7.00 15.22
CA ALA A 133 -16.69 8.23 16.01
C ALA A 133 -17.08 9.46 15.16
N ALA A 134 -16.62 9.53 13.90
CA ALA A 134 -17.04 10.56 12.96
C ALA A 134 -18.55 10.52 12.72
N SER A 135 -19.11 9.34 12.47
CA SER A 135 -20.55 9.14 12.31
C SER A 135 -21.33 9.57 13.56
N ALA A 136 -20.94 9.09 14.73
CA ALA A 136 -21.62 9.38 15.99
C ALA A 136 -21.59 10.88 16.33
N ALA A 137 -20.43 11.54 16.19
CA ALA A 137 -20.29 12.98 16.42
C ALA A 137 -21.15 13.82 15.46
N LEU A 138 -21.13 13.48 14.17
CA LEU A 138 -22.01 14.10 13.17
C LEU A 138 -23.50 13.83 13.46
N HIS A 139 -23.83 12.62 13.89
CA HIS A 139 -25.22 12.25 14.14
C HIS A 139 -25.85 13.00 15.31
N ILE A 140 -25.08 13.28 16.39
CA ILE A 140 -25.59 14.05 17.54
C ILE A 140 -25.49 15.58 17.35
N SER A 141 -24.78 16.06 16.34
CA SER A 141 -24.65 17.50 16.03
C SER A 141 -25.86 18.03 15.26
N GLU A 142 -25.88 19.36 15.04
CA GLU A 142 -26.85 20.05 14.19
C GLU A 142 -26.47 19.99 12.70
N ILE A 143 -25.24 19.57 12.38
CA ILE A 143 -24.73 19.46 11.01
C ILE A 143 -25.63 18.53 10.19
N PRO A 144 -26.02 18.89 8.94
CA PRO A 144 -26.97 18.14 8.13
C PRO A 144 -26.33 16.86 7.56
N PHE A 145 -26.22 15.84 8.40
CA PHE A 145 -25.69 14.53 8.09
C PHE A 145 -26.79 13.48 8.06
N MET A 146 -26.96 12.79 6.93
CA MET A 146 -28.03 11.81 6.68
C MET A 146 -27.64 10.38 7.09
N GLY A 147 -26.68 10.24 8.01
CA GLY A 147 -26.40 8.98 8.70
C GLY A 147 -27.41 8.66 9.80
N PRO A 148 -27.09 7.74 10.73
CA PRO A 148 -25.71 7.28 11.00
C PRO A 148 -25.25 6.13 10.11
N ILE A 149 -23.92 5.92 10.09
CA ILE A 149 -23.28 4.76 9.50
C ILE A 149 -22.59 3.93 10.57
N GLY A 150 -22.40 2.64 10.30
CA GLY A 150 -21.52 1.79 11.09
C GLY A 150 -20.32 1.33 10.27
N CYS A 151 -19.24 0.98 10.97
CA CYS A 151 -18.00 0.50 10.38
C CYS A 151 -17.39 -0.61 11.22
N VAL A 152 -16.93 -1.68 10.55
CA VAL A 152 -16.14 -2.75 11.16
C VAL A 152 -15.02 -3.16 10.21
N ARG A 153 -13.97 -3.76 10.78
CA ARG A 153 -12.97 -4.50 10.03
C ARG A 153 -13.31 -5.99 10.09
N ILE A 154 -13.15 -6.71 8.98
CA ILE A 154 -13.36 -8.16 8.94
C ILE A 154 -12.16 -8.86 8.33
N GLY A 155 -11.78 -9.97 8.95
CA GLY A 155 -10.80 -10.93 8.47
C GLY A 155 -11.39 -12.33 8.42
N ARG A 156 -10.62 -13.29 7.88
CA ARG A 156 -10.96 -14.72 7.91
C ARG A 156 -9.72 -15.52 8.31
N VAL A 157 -9.80 -16.21 9.43
CA VAL A 157 -8.71 -17.03 9.97
C VAL A 157 -9.19 -18.47 10.06
N ASP A 158 -8.46 -19.41 9.48
CA ASP A 158 -8.82 -20.83 9.45
C ASP A 158 -10.24 -21.12 8.91
N GLY A 159 -10.71 -20.26 7.98
CA GLY A 159 -12.05 -20.35 7.38
C GLY A 159 -13.15 -19.63 8.17
N GLU A 160 -12.89 -19.15 9.37
CA GLU A 160 -13.86 -18.49 10.24
C GLU A 160 -13.76 -16.96 10.15
N TRP A 161 -14.90 -16.26 10.06
CA TRP A 161 -14.95 -14.81 10.02
C TRP A 161 -14.62 -14.19 11.38
N VAL A 162 -13.69 -13.24 11.38
CA VAL A 162 -13.26 -12.51 12.57
C VAL A 162 -13.56 -11.01 12.38
N ILE A 163 -14.40 -10.46 13.26
CA ILE A 163 -14.73 -9.03 13.28
C ILE A 163 -13.72 -8.27 14.13
N ASN A 164 -13.23 -7.14 13.64
CA ASN A 164 -12.22 -6.30 14.27
C ASN A 164 -10.99 -7.11 14.76
N PRO A 165 -10.32 -7.84 13.84
CA PRO A 165 -9.21 -8.72 14.17
C PRO A 165 -8.07 -7.98 14.86
N THR A 166 -7.34 -8.68 15.74
CA THR A 166 -6.05 -8.23 16.25
C THR A 166 -4.99 -8.30 15.12
N HIS A 167 -3.83 -7.65 15.34
CA HIS A 167 -2.70 -7.76 14.40
C HIS A 167 -2.27 -9.21 14.15
N ASP A 168 -2.21 -10.05 15.21
CA ASP A 168 -1.87 -11.47 15.09
C ASP A 168 -2.92 -12.28 14.29
N GLN A 169 -4.19 -11.93 14.41
CA GLN A 169 -5.26 -12.53 13.63
C GLN A 169 -5.22 -12.04 12.18
N LYS A 170 -4.98 -10.74 11.98
CA LYS A 170 -4.83 -10.13 10.66
C LYS A 170 -3.67 -10.75 9.88
N ALA A 171 -2.54 -11.00 10.52
CA ALA A 171 -1.38 -11.66 9.90
C ALA A 171 -1.65 -13.09 9.41
N LYS A 172 -2.68 -13.76 9.95
CA LYS A 172 -3.12 -15.10 9.53
C LYS A 172 -4.34 -15.09 8.62
N SER A 173 -4.91 -13.93 8.39
CA SER A 173 -6.15 -13.75 7.64
C SER A 173 -5.88 -13.72 6.14
N ASP A 174 -6.75 -14.33 5.37
CA ASP A 174 -6.74 -14.27 3.90
C ASP A 174 -7.53 -13.09 3.33
N ILE A 175 -8.13 -12.26 4.18
CA ILE A 175 -8.77 -10.99 3.82
C ILE A 175 -8.58 -9.94 4.93
N ASP A 176 -8.26 -8.73 4.56
CA ASP A 176 -8.25 -7.55 5.42
C ASP A 176 -9.16 -6.50 4.81
N LEU A 177 -10.40 -6.41 5.30
CA LEU A 177 -11.44 -5.57 4.75
C LEU A 177 -12.02 -4.63 5.80
N LEU A 178 -11.91 -3.32 5.56
CA LEU A 178 -12.67 -2.30 6.27
C LEU A 178 -13.98 -2.07 5.52
N TYR A 179 -15.10 -2.22 6.21
CA TYR A 179 -16.44 -2.09 5.67
C TYR A 179 -17.23 -1.02 6.40
N ALA A 180 -17.90 -0.13 5.66
CA ALA A 180 -18.89 0.79 6.21
C ALA A 180 -20.20 0.69 5.46
N GLY A 181 -21.32 0.79 6.20
CA GLY A 181 -22.67 0.67 5.65
C GLY A 181 -23.67 1.62 6.29
N LEU A 182 -24.75 1.86 5.56
CA LEU A 182 -26.00 2.44 6.03
C LEU A 182 -26.99 1.32 6.32
N ARG A 183 -28.09 1.66 6.98
CA ARG A 183 -29.20 0.71 7.21
C ARG A 183 -29.63 0.03 5.91
N GLY A 184 -29.42 -1.29 5.84
CA GLY A 184 -29.78 -2.13 4.69
C GLY A 184 -29.03 -1.86 3.39
N LYS A 185 -27.99 -1.01 3.39
CA LYS A 185 -27.27 -0.60 2.19
C LYS A 185 -25.75 -0.68 2.38
N PHE A 186 -25.06 -1.14 1.36
CA PHE A 186 -23.60 -1.04 1.22
C PHE A 186 -23.20 0.42 0.98
N LEU A 187 -22.09 0.86 1.58
CA LEU A 187 -21.63 2.23 1.42
C LEU A 187 -20.15 2.35 1.03
N MET A 188 -19.25 1.65 1.70
CA MET A 188 -17.83 1.73 1.43
C MET A 188 -17.11 0.44 1.83
N MET A 189 -16.12 0.10 1.04
CA MET A 189 -15.12 -0.92 1.37
C MET A 189 -13.73 -0.48 0.98
N GLU A 190 -12.74 -0.94 1.72
CA GLU A 190 -11.33 -0.80 1.38
C GLU A 190 -10.51 -1.93 2.00
N GLY A 191 -9.58 -2.51 1.25
CA GLY A 191 -8.73 -3.57 1.79
C GLY A 191 -7.96 -4.37 0.76
N SER A 192 -7.46 -5.52 1.22
CA SER A 192 -6.78 -6.54 0.40
C SER A 192 -7.26 -7.94 0.74
N ALA A 193 -6.93 -8.90 -0.13
CA ALA A 193 -7.21 -10.31 0.10
C ALA A 193 -6.22 -11.21 -0.65
N ALA A 194 -5.93 -12.38 -0.10
CA ALA A 194 -5.04 -13.38 -0.69
C ALA A 194 -5.74 -14.20 -1.77
N GLU A 195 -6.17 -13.54 -2.86
CA GLU A 195 -6.87 -14.17 -4.00
C GLU A 195 -8.21 -14.84 -3.61
N ILE A 196 -9.02 -14.12 -2.79
CA ILE A 196 -10.33 -14.61 -2.36
C ILE A 196 -11.30 -14.70 -3.54
N SER A 197 -12.21 -15.69 -3.51
CA SER A 197 -13.26 -15.82 -4.54
C SER A 197 -14.27 -14.69 -4.48
N ASP A 198 -14.97 -14.44 -5.59
CA ASP A 198 -16.01 -13.41 -5.64
C ASP A 198 -17.16 -13.71 -4.67
N GLU A 199 -17.52 -15.00 -4.50
CA GLU A 199 -18.55 -15.47 -3.59
C GLU A 199 -18.17 -15.22 -2.13
N ASP A 200 -16.95 -15.59 -1.73
CA ASP A 200 -16.44 -15.39 -0.38
C ASP A 200 -16.29 -13.90 -0.09
N PHE A 201 -15.88 -13.12 -1.09
CA PHE A 201 -15.79 -11.65 -0.95
C PHE A 201 -17.15 -11.02 -0.64
N ILE A 202 -18.20 -11.40 -1.38
CA ILE A 202 -19.56 -10.94 -1.12
C ILE A 202 -20.06 -11.44 0.24
N ALA A 203 -19.72 -12.67 0.63
CA ALA A 203 -20.06 -13.21 1.95
C ALA A 203 -19.41 -12.39 3.08
N ALA A 204 -18.14 -11.98 2.92
CA ALA A 204 -17.45 -11.11 3.89
C ALA A 204 -18.17 -9.76 4.05
N LEU A 205 -18.55 -9.12 2.93
CA LEU A 205 -19.27 -7.85 2.95
C LEU A 205 -20.63 -7.98 3.68
N LYS A 206 -21.41 -9.03 3.39
CA LYS A 206 -22.69 -9.28 4.04
C LYS A 206 -22.52 -9.58 5.53
N ARG A 207 -21.53 -10.37 5.90
CA ARG A 207 -21.22 -10.67 7.31
C ARG A 207 -20.81 -9.42 8.10
N ALA A 208 -19.99 -8.55 7.51
CA ALA A 208 -19.61 -7.27 8.10
C ALA A 208 -20.86 -6.37 8.29
N HIS A 209 -21.78 -6.37 7.33
CA HIS A 209 -23.00 -5.56 7.38
C HIS A 209 -23.90 -5.90 8.58
N GLU A 210 -23.99 -7.18 8.96
CA GLU A 210 -24.76 -7.61 10.13
C GLU A 210 -24.29 -6.93 11.45
N GLU A 211 -22.98 -6.74 11.61
CA GLU A 211 -22.43 -6.05 12.78
C GLU A 211 -22.60 -4.53 12.68
N VAL A 212 -22.53 -3.98 11.47
CA VAL A 212 -22.73 -2.56 11.19
C VAL A 212 -24.13 -2.12 11.57
N GLU A 213 -25.16 -2.94 11.34
CA GLU A 213 -26.55 -2.63 11.72
C GLU A 213 -26.70 -2.39 13.23
N LYS A 214 -26.00 -3.17 14.07
CA LYS A 214 -26.01 -3.00 15.52
C LYS A 214 -25.40 -1.65 15.95
N ILE A 215 -24.33 -1.21 15.26
CA ILE A 215 -23.68 0.07 15.54
C ILE A 215 -24.58 1.24 15.11
N ILE A 216 -25.31 1.09 14.02
CA ILE A 216 -26.31 2.07 13.57
C ILE A 216 -27.44 2.20 14.61
N ASP A 217 -27.97 1.08 15.11
CA ASP A 217 -29.00 1.08 16.15
C ASP A 217 -28.54 1.80 17.42
N LEU A 218 -27.31 1.54 17.86
CA LEU A 218 -26.72 2.20 19.02
C LEU A 218 -26.68 3.73 18.85
N GLN A 219 -26.28 4.22 17.68
CA GLN A 219 -26.20 5.66 17.42
C GLN A 219 -27.59 6.31 17.35
N ILE A 220 -28.60 5.61 16.81
CA ILE A 220 -29.98 6.08 16.79
C ILE A 220 -30.52 6.16 18.23
N GLU A 221 -30.30 5.14 19.04
CA GLU A 221 -30.66 5.14 20.46
C GLU A 221 -29.98 6.27 21.22
N MET A 222 -28.66 6.48 20.98
CA MET A 222 -27.89 7.57 21.57
C MET A 222 -28.58 8.92 21.30
N ARG A 223 -28.91 9.25 20.06
CA ARG A 223 -29.54 10.53 19.70
C ARG A 223 -30.87 10.72 20.40
N ARG A 224 -31.72 9.67 20.45
CA ARG A 224 -33.01 9.68 21.15
C ARG A 224 -32.84 9.89 22.65
N SER A 225 -31.92 9.18 23.28
CA SER A 225 -31.63 9.27 24.72
C SER A 225 -31.04 10.63 25.13
N LEU A 226 -30.43 11.35 24.19
CA LEU A 226 -29.98 12.74 24.37
C LEU A 226 -31.12 13.75 24.24
N GLY A 227 -32.30 13.33 23.84
CA GLY A 227 -33.45 14.22 23.61
C GLY A 227 -33.37 15.07 22.36
N LEU A 228 -32.49 14.67 21.41
CA LEU A 228 -32.29 15.39 20.15
C LEU A 228 -33.35 14.98 19.12
N PRO A 229 -33.97 15.94 18.39
CA PRO A 229 -35.01 15.64 17.39
C PRO A 229 -34.40 14.87 16.20
N ASP A 230 -35.25 14.11 15.49
CA ASP A 230 -34.86 13.53 14.21
C ASP A 230 -34.46 14.63 13.21
N LYS A 231 -33.48 14.35 12.34
CA LYS A 231 -33.06 15.31 11.33
C LYS A 231 -33.97 15.25 10.10
N ASP A 232 -34.65 16.35 9.78
CA ASP A 232 -35.35 16.53 8.50
C ASP A 232 -34.41 17.26 7.51
N ILE A 233 -33.61 16.50 6.81
CA ILE A 233 -32.58 17.02 5.89
C ILE A 233 -33.06 16.82 4.46
N LYS A 234 -33.01 17.87 3.66
CA LYS A 234 -33.42 17.87 2.24
C LYS A 234 -32.26 18.40 1.40
N ASP A 235 -32.16 17.87 0.19
CA ASP A 235 -31.27 18.41 -0.82
C ASP A 235 -31.70 19.82 -1.22
N ILE A 236 -30.74 20.66 -1.57
CA ILE A 236 -30.94 22.02 -2.03
C ILE A 236 -30.93 21.98 -3.58
N PRO A 237 -32.10 21.99 -4.23
CA PRO A 237 -32.17 21.83 -5.67
C PRO A 237 -31.64 23.09 -6.38
N GLN A 238 -31.11 22.89 -7.59
CA GLN A 238 -30.78 23.99 -8.48
C GLN A 238 -32.06 24.77 -8.88
N PRO A 239 -31.98 26.10 -9.09
CA PRO A 239 -33.11 26.90 -9.52
C PRO A 239 -33.70 26.41 -10.87
N GLN A 240 -34.95 25.95 -10.84
CA GLN A 240 -35.58 25.26 -11.97
C GLN A 240 -35.66 26.15 -13.23
N ASP A 241 -36.03 27.42 -13.05
CA ASP A 241 -36.13 28.40 -14.14
C ASP A 241 -34.81 28.60 -14.90
N LYS A 242 -33.70 28.56 -14.16
CA LYS A 242 -32.34 28.68 -14.70
C LYS A 242 -31.91 27.40 -15.39
N MET A 243 -32.20 26.25 -14.78
CA MET A 243 -31.94 24.94 -15.39
C MET A 243 -32.70 24.76 -16.71
N ASP A 244 -33.98 25.14 -16.77
CA ASP A 244 -34.78 25.06 -17.99
C ASP A 244 -34.22 25.93 -19.09
N PHE A 245 -33.73 27.13 -18.77
CA PHE A 245 -33.11 28.03 -19.72
C PHE A 245 -31.81 27.44 -20.30
N ILE A 246 -30.87 26.98 -19.47
CA ILE A 246 -29.62 26.42 -19.99
C ILE A 246 -29.82 25.12 -20.75
N ARG A 247 -30.82 24.28 -20.38
CA ARG A 247 -31.24 23.12 -21.21
C ARG A 247 -31.70 23.54 -22.60
N GLN A 248 -32.53 24.56 -22.68
CA GLN A 248 -33.05 25.06 -23.94
C GLN A 248 -31.95 25.65 -24.82
N GLU A 249 -31.06 26.46 -24.24
CA GLU A 249 -30.05 27.20 -24.98
C GLU A 249 -28.80 26.37 -25.38
N GLY A 250 -28.43 25.37 -24.57
CA GLY A 250 -27.19 24.64 -24.75
C GLY A 250 -27.30 23.12 -24.68
N GLY A 251 -28.40 22.56 -24.21
CA GLY A 251 -28.50 21.12 -23.94
C GLY A 251 -28.30 20.23 -25.16
N ALA A 252 -28.83 20.60 -26.34
CA ALA A 252 -28.64 19.83 -27.57
C ALA A 252 -27.17 19.86 -28.06
N ALA A 253 -26.55 21.04 -28.05
CA ALA A 253 -25.17 21.21 -28.46
C ALA A 253 -24.21 20.47 -27.50
N LEU A 254 -24.51 20.51 -26.18
CA LEU A 254 -23.73 19.79 -25.17
C LEU A 254 -23.88 18.28 -25.38
N ALA A 255 -25.06 17.77 -25.66
CA ALA A 255 -25.27 16.34 -25.88
C ALA A 255 -24.47 15.81 -27.09
N GLU A 256 -24.35 16.60 -28.17
CA GLU A 256 -23.50 16.26 -29.29
C GLU A 256 -22.00 16.36 -28.98
N ALA A 257 -21.59 17.42 -28.28
CA ALA A 257 -20.20 17.64 -27.91
C ALA A 257 -19.66 16.54 -26.99
N LEU A 258 -20.46 16.06 -26.04
CA LEU A 258 -20.11 15.01 -25.10
C LEU A 258 -19.93 13.63 -25.76
N LEU A 259 -20.34 13.41 -26.99
CA LEU A 259 -20.12 12.17 -27.74
C LEU A 259 -18.85 12.19 -28.61
N ILE A 260 -18.09 13.28 -28.62
CA ILE A 260 -16.79 13.36 -29.30
C ILE A 260 -15.78 12.44 -28.64
N LYS A 261 -15.20 11.51 -29.40
CA LYS A 261 -14.30 10.46 -28.85
C LYS A 261 -13.01 11.02 -28.25
N GLY A 262 -12.36 11.98 -28.90
CA GLY A 262 -11.09 12.56 -28.45
C GLY A 262 -11.27 13.48 -27.24
N LYS A 263 -10.50 13.24 -26.15
CA LYS A 263 -10.60 14.01 -24.89
C LYS A 263 -10.43 15.51 -25.12
N LEU A 264 -9.33 15.92 -25.77
CA LEU A 264 -9.00 17.35 -25.97
C LEU A 264 -10.01 18.06 -26.88
N GLU A 265 -10.44 17.40 -27.95
CA GLU A 265 -11.45 17.95 -28.87
C GLU A 265 -12.79 18.12 -28.16
N ARG A 266 -13.24 17.10 -27.42
CA ARG A 266 -14.45 17.14 -26.60
C ARG A 266 -14.39 18.27 -25.59
N GLN A 267 -13.30 18.40 -24.82
CA GLN A 267 -13.12 19.47 -23.85
C GLN A 267 -13.17 20.86 -24.50
N GLY A 268 -12.53 21.04 -25.66
CA GLY A 268 -12.56 22.31 -26.39
C GLY A 268 -13.98 22.70 -26.81
N LYS A 269 -14.80 21.73 -27.27
CA LYS A 269 -16.20 22.00 -27.66
C LYS A 269 -17.09 22.29 -26.44
N VAL A 270 -16.94 21.51 -25.35
CA VAL A 270 -17.68 21.72 -24.10
C VAL A 270 -17.32 23.08 -23.49
N SER A 271 -16.05 23.49 -23.50
CA SER A 271 -15.63 24.81 -23.04
C SER A 271 -16.25 25.96 -23.84
N ALA A 272 -16.30 25.84 -25.18
CA ALA A 272 -16.92 26.86 -26.01
C ALA A 272 -18.43 27.00 -25.74
N ILE A 273 -19.14 25.89 -25.48
CA ILE A 273 -20.55 25.89 -25.09
C ILE A 273 -20.71 26.53 -23.71
N LYS A 274 -19.84 26.20 -22.75
CA LYS A 274 -19.84 26.79 -21.42
C LYS A 274 -19.68 28.31 -21.46
N GLU A 275 -18.75 28.81 -22.26
CA GLU A 275 -18.53 30.25 -22.44
C GLU A 275 -19.74 30.96 -23.07
N ASP A 276 -20.39 30.37 -24.09
CA ASP A 276 -21.60 30.92 -24.73
C ASP A 276 -22.77 30.98 -23.73
N LEU A 277 -23.00 29.89 -22.99
CA LEU A 277 -24.03 29.82 -21.98
C LEU A 277 -23.78 30.82 -20.82
N LEU A 278 -22.51 30.99 -20.38
CA LEU A 278 -22.17 31.98 -19.37
C LEU A 278 -22.58 33.39 -19.78
N LYS A 279 -22.31 33.80 -21.06
CA LYS A 279 -22.72 35.11 -21.58
C LYS A 279 -24.25 35.26 -21.52
N LYS A 280 -25.00 34.29 -22.04
CA LYS A 280 -26.46 34.31 -22.05
C LYS A 280 -27.09 34.35 -20.63
N VAL A 281 -26.51 33.59 -19.70
CA VAL A 281 -26.96 33.57 -18.28
C VAL A 281 -26.65 34.90 -17.64
N SER A 282 -25.44 35.47 -17.81
CA SER A 282 -25.08 36.76 -17.22
C SER A 282 -25.90 37.94 -17.78
N GLU A 283 -26.32 37.89 -19.05
CA GLU A 283 -27.22 38.90 -19.64
C GLU A 283 -28.63 38.82 -19.03
N LYS A 284 -29.12 37.62 -18.73
CA LYS A 284 -30.47 37.42 -18.23
C LYS A 284 -30.59 37.52 -16.71
N TRP A 285 -29.57 37.08 -16.00
CA TRP A 285 -29.49 37.09 -14.51
C TRP A 285 -28.11 37.63 -14.05
N PRO A 286 -27.94 38.96 -14.04
CA PRO A 286 -26.68 39.59 -13.64
C PRO A 286 -26.25 39.28 -12.19
N GLU A 287 -27.21 38.82 -11.37
CA GLU A 287 -26.95 38.44 -9.97
C GLU A 287 -26.25 37.08 -9.82
N ILE A 288 -26.21 36.27 -10.87
CA ILE A 288 -25.49 34.99 -10.83
C ILE A 288 -24.01 35.25 -11.03
N ASP A 289 -23.22 34.93 -10.04
CA ASP A 289 -21.77 34.96 -10.15
C ASP A 289 -21.21 33.76 -10.96
N ALA A 290 -19.90 33.76 -11.17
CA ALA A 290 -19.24 32.70 -11.92
C ALA A 290 -19.40 31.32 -11.27
N VAL A 291 -19.45 31.25 -9.95
CA VAL A 291 -19.60 30.00 -9.20
C VAL A 291 -21.01 29.44 -9.33
N GLY A 292 -22.03 30.28 -9.18
CA GLY A 292 -23.42 29.88 -9.39
C GLY A 292 -23.66 29.36 -10.81
N PHE A 293 -23.01 29.95 -11.81
CA PHE A 293 -23.05 29.43 -13.18
C PHE A 293 -22.35 28.08 -13.33
N VAL A 294 -21.19 27.86 -12.66
CA VAL A 294 -20.50 26.57 -12.69
C VAL A 294 -21.41 25.47 -12.18
N HIS A 295 -22.08 25.68 -11.05
CA HIS A 295 -23.05 24.70 -10.50
C HIS A 295 -24.17 24.35 -11.48
N LEU A 296 -24.74 25.35 -12.17
CA LEU A 296 -25.78 25.14 -13.17
C LEU A 296 -25.24 24.33 -14.37
N PHE A 297 -24.06 24.68 -14.87
CA PHE A 297 -23.46 24.00 -16.01
C PHE A 297 -23.08 22.55 -15.68
N ASP A 298 -22.49 22.30 -14.52
CA ASP A 298 -22.12 20.95 -14.07
C ASP A 298 -23.38 20.07 -13.89
N ALA A 299 -24.47 20.63 -13.34
CA ALA A 299 -25.75 19.92 -13.27
C ALA A 299 -26.28 19.54 -14.67
N LEU A 300 -26.19 20.46 -15.67
CA LEU A 300 -26.60 20.18 -17.04
C LEU A 300 -25.72 19.11 -17.69
N GLU A 301 -24.40 19.14 -17.45
CA GLU A 301 -23.46 18.15 -17.97
C GLU A 301 -23.76 16.76 -17.39
N ILE A 302 -23.92 16.66 -16.07
CA ILE A 302 -24.27 15.42 -15.36
C ILE A 302 -25.58 14.85 -15.91
N GLU A 303 -26.65 15.68 -16.00
CA GLU A 303 -27.95 15.27 -16.54
C GLU A 303 -27.83 14.75 -17.98
N THR A 304 -27.04 15.43 -18.82
CA THR A 304 -26.88 15.08 -20.23
C THR A 304 -26.13 13.76 -20.42
N VAL A 305 -25.04 13.56 -19.67
CA VAL A 305 -24.29 12.29 -19.70
C VAL A 305 -25.15 11.13 -19.21
N ARG A 306 -25.83 11.30 -18.07
CA ARG A 306 -26.73 10.27 -17.50
C ARG A 306 -27.83 9.88 -18.49
N ARG A 307 -28.47 10.85 -19.11
CA ARG A 307 -29.50 10.60 -20.12
C ARG A 307 -28.94 9.83 -21.33
N ASN A 308 -27.76 10.20 -21.83
CA ASN A 308 -27.11 9.49 -22.94
C ASN A 308 -26.86 8.02 -22.59
N VAL A 309 -26.37 7.72 -21.37
CA VAL A 309 -26.10 6.35 -20.92
C VAL A 309 -27.39 5.58 -20.64
N LEU A 310 -28.33 6.15 -19.88
CA LEU A 310 -29.50 5.45 -19.36
C LEU A 310 -30.60 5.24 -20.41
N GLU A 311 -30.78 6.20 -21.34
CA GLU A 311 -31.86 6.17 -22.34
C GLU A 311 -31.38 5.72 -23.72
N HIS A 312 -30.15 6.07 -24.09
CA HIS A 312 -29.63 5.81 -25.42
C HIS A 312 -28.51 4.75 -25.45
N GLY A 313 -28.07 4.26 -24.27
CA GLY A 313 -26.96 3.29 -24.17
C GLY A 313 -25.64 3.81 -24.73
N LYS A 314 -25.44 5.13 -24.78
CA LYS A 314 -24.26 5.76 -25.37
C LYS A 314 -23.34 6.29 -24.30
N ARG A 315 -22.16 5.72 -24.21
CA ARG A 315 -21.07 6.23 -23.38
C ARG A 315 -20.37 7.40 -24.08
N ILE A 316 -19.64 8.20 -23.31
CA ILE A 316 -18.96 9.43 -23.78
C ILE A 316 -18.03 9.17 -24.97
N ASP A 317 -17.36 8.01 -25.03
CA ASP A 317 -16.45 7.63 -26.14
C ASP A 317 -17.08 6.66 -27.15
N GLY A 318 -18.35 6.35 -26.98
CA GLY A 318 -19.13 5.48 -27.87
C GLY A 318 -18.92 3.99 -27.64
N ARG A 319 -18.18 3.58 -26.59
CA ARG A 319 -18.04 2.16 -26.21
C ARG A 319 -19.36 1.55 -25.73
N GLY A 320 -19.44 0.23 -25.82
CA GLY A 320 -20.48 -0.56 -25.17
C GLY A 320 -20.32 -0.58 -23.64
N GLN A 321 -21.34 -1.06 -22.95
CA GLN A 321 -21.44 -1.05 -21.48
C GLN A 321 -20.24 -1.69 -20.76
N PHE A 322 -19.75 -2.84 -21.24
CA PHE A 322 -18.66 -3.62 -20.65
C PHE A 322 -17.40 -3.66 -21.53
N GLU A 323 -17.32 -2.79 -22.51
CA GLU A 323 -16.19 -2.72 -23.43
C GLU A 323 -15.01 -1.98 -22.80
N LEU A 324 -13.83 -2.59 -22.89
CA LEU A 324 -12.58 -1.99 -22.44
C LEU A 324 -12.02 -1.01 -23.48
N ARG A 325 -11.33 0.02 -23.03
CA ARG A 325 -10.49 0.85 -23.89
C ARG A 325 -9.36 0.02 -24.51
N PRO A 326 -8.80 0.42 -25.65
CA PRO A 326 -7.64 -0.24 -26.24
C PRO A 326 -6.49 -0.35 -25.25
N LEU A 327 -5.92 -1.54 -25.14
CA LEU A 327 -4.78 -1.84 -24.26
C LEU A 327 -3.48 -1.84 -25.07
N SER A 328 -2.43 -1.27 -24.50
CA SER A 328 -1.06 -1.40 -25.01
C SER A 328 -0.07 -1.43 -23.86
N ALA A 329 1.01 -2.20 -24.00
CA ALA A 329 2.06 -2.27 -22.99
C ALA A 329 3.41 -2.64 -23.61
N GLN A 330 4.47 -2.23 -22.94
CA GLN A 330 5.85 -2.59 -23.26
C GLN A 330 6.65 -2.77 -21.98
N VAL A 331 7.49 -3.79 -21.92
CA VAL A 331 8.43 -4.06 -20.82
C VAL A 331 9.88 -3.86 -21.26
N GLY A 332 10.79 -3.64 -20.30
CA GLY A 332 12.21 -3.47 -20.59
C GLY A 332 12.53 -2.14 -21.28
N LEU A 333 11.75 -1.10 -21.04
CA LEU A 333 11.85 0.19 -21.73
C LEU A 333 13.21 0.88 -21.50
N LEU A 334 13.72 0.83 -20.27
CA LEU A 334 14.96 1.49 -19.87
C LEU A 334 15.95 0.44 -19.32
N PRO A 335 17.00 0.07 -20.10
CA PRO A 335 17.84 -1.09 -19.78
C PRO A 335 18.63 -1.01 -18.48
N ARG A 336 18.84 0.18 -17.91
CA ARG A 336 19.58 0.36 -16.66
C ARG A 336 18.72 0.23 -15.40
N LEU A 337 17.39 0.27 -15.52
CA LEU A 337 16.49 0.02 -14.42
C LEU A 337 16.45 -1.48 -14.12
N HIS A 338 16.15 -1.84 -12.87
CA HIS A 338 16.06 -3.26 -12.50
C HIS A 338 14.86 -3.95 -13.17
N GLY A 339 13.79 -3.21 -13.41
CA GLY A 339 12.66 -3.56 -14.26
C GLY A 339 11.91 -2.30 -14.65
N SER A 340 11.26 -2.30 -15.81
CA SER A 340 10.49 -1.15 -16.27
C SER A 340 9.38 -1.57 -17.23
N ALA A 341 8.25 -0.89 -17.14
CA ALA A 341 7.13 -1.10 -18.05
C ALA A 341 6.39 0.21 -18.33
N VAL A 342 5.72 0.25 -19.47
CA VAL A 342 4.67 1.22 -19.80
C VAL A 342 3.39 0.43 -20.06
N PHE A 343 2.30 0.89 -19.49
CA PHE A 343 0.97 0.34 -19.72
C PHE A 343 0.00 1.47 -20.04
N SER A 344 -0.77 1.31 -21.10
CA SER A 344 -1.79 2.27 -21.51
C SER A 344 -3.14 1.57 -21.65
N ARG A 345 -4.19 2.26 -21.21
CA ARG A 345 -5.59 1.90 -21.41
C ARG A 345 -6.30 3.13 -21.97
N GLY A 346 -6.44 3.17 -23.29
CA GLY A 346 -6.80 4.40 -24.01
C GLY A 346 -5.82 5.53 -23.70
N GLU A 347 -6.33 6.65 -23.25
CA GLU A 347 -5.56 7.86 -22.90
C GLU A 347 -4.96 7.83 -21.48
N THR A 348 -5.22 6.79 -20.70
CA THR A 348 -4.59 6.61 -19.38
C THR A 348 -3.31 5.79 -19.54
N GLN A 349 -2.17 6.41 -19.22
CA GLN A 349 -0.85 5.80 -19.34
C GLN A 349 -0.06 5.91 -18.04
N SER A 350 0.56 4.81 -17.66
CA SER A 350 1.49 4.72 -16.52
C SER A 350 2.85 4.21 -17.00
N PHE A 351 3.93 4.82 -16.52
CA PHE A 351 5.29 4.30 -16.57
C PHE A 351 5.67 3.76 -15.19
N ALA A 352 6.16 2.53 -15.10
CA ALA A 352 6.63 1.95 -13.84
C ALA A 352 8.11 1.62 -13.89
N ALA A 353 8.81 1.90 -12.79
CA ALA A 353 10.21 1.56 -12.57
C ALA A 353 10.36 0.76 -11.28
N VAL A 354 11.11 -0.34 -11.34
CA VAL A 354 11.41 -1.21 -10.20
C VAL A 354 12.84 -1.00 -9.74
N THR A 355 13.00 -0.87 -8.42
CA THR A 355 14.30 -0.93 -7.74
C THR A 355 14.28 -2.07 -6.74
N LEU A 356 15.27 -2.95 -6.82
CA LEU A 356 15.52 -4.01 -5.85
C LEU A 356 16.65 -3.55 -4.92
N GLY A 357 16.45 -3.69 -3.64
CA GLY A 357 17.38 -3.29 -2.59
C GLY A 357 17.61 -4.40 -1.56
N THR A 358 18.37 -4.09 -0.53
CA THR A 358 18.69 -4.98 0.59
C THR A 358 17.59 -4.94 1.66
N LYS A 359 17.68 -5.79 2.69
CA LYS A 359 16.80 -5.73 3.86
C LYS A 359 16.87 -4.37 4.57
N LYS A 360 18.01 -3.66 4.53
CA LYS A 360 18.18 -2.32 5.12
C LYS A 360 17.41 -1.22 4.40
N ASP A 361 17.01 -1.47 3.15
CA ASP A 361 16.19 -0.54 2.37
C ASP A 361 14.68 -0.69 2.64
N ALA A 362 14.29 -1.59 3.55
CA ALA A 362 12.92 -1.71 4.02
C ALA A 362 12.46 -0.41 4.68
N GLN A 363 11.19 -0.06 4.47
CA GLN A 363 10.61 1.11 5.14
C GLN A 363 10.30 0.78 6.58
N GLU A 364 10.89 1.50 7.53
CA GLU A 364 10.51 1.42 8.94
C GLU A 364 9.13 2.05 9.15
N LEU A 365 8.29 1.38 9.95
CA LEU A 365 6.95 1.81 10.29
C LEU A 365 6.90 2.14 11.79
N ASP A 366 6.75 3.43 12.12
CA ASP A 366 6.60 3.90 13.50
C ASP A 366 5.10 3.94 13.85
N SER A 367 4.51 2.75 14.08
CA SER A 367 3.10 2.60 14.38
C SER A 367 2.81 2.72 15.88
N VAL A 368 1.88 3.59 16.23
CA VAL A 368 1.39 3.75 17.61
C VAL A 368 0.52 2.58 18.03
N THR A 369 -0.28 2.04 17.10
CA THR A 369 -1.21 0.92 17.35
C THR A 369 -0.57 -0.46 17.25
N GLY A 370 0.76 -0.55 17.04
CA GLY A 370 1.44 -1.83 16.82
C GLY A 370 1.39 -2.30 15.36
N GLY A 371 1.49 -3.61 15.16
CA GLY A 371 1.59 -4.23 13.85
C GLY A 371 3.04 -4.37 13.35
N ASP A 372 3.24 -4.55 12.05
CA ASP A 372 4.56 -4.78 11.48
C ASP A 372 5.48 -3.57 11.67
N PRO A 373 6.72 -3.76 12.14
CA PRO A 373 7.67 -2.67 12.34
C PRO A 373 8.28 -2.15 11.05
N SER A 374 8.21 -2.91 9.96
CA SER A 374 8.76 -2.52 8.65
C SER A 374 8.01 -3.20 7.51
N LYS A 375 8.12 -2.64 6.31
CA LYS A 375 7.66 -3.28 5.10
C LYS A 375 8.73 -3.30 4.02
N ARG A 376 8.85 -4.41 3.29
CA ARG A 376 9.84 -4.63 2.23
C ARG A 376 9.33 -4.34 0.83
N PHE A 377 8.03 -4.27 0.63
CA PHE A 377 7.41 -3.89 -0.64
C PHE A 377 6.78 -2.50 -0.53
N MET A 378 7.14 -1.61 -1.46
CA MET A 378 6.64 -0.24 -1.53
C MET A 378 6.22 0.06 -2.97
N LEU A 379 5.03 0.65 -3.14
CA LEU A 379 4.59 1.21 -4.41
C LEU A 379 4.27 2.69 -4.25
N HIS A 380 5.05 3.55 -4.88
CA HIS A 380 4.86 4.99 -4.88
C HIS A 380 4.21 5.43 -6.19
N TYR A 381 3.13 6.16 -6.07
CA TYR A 381 2.32 6.68 -7.18
C TYR A 381 2.51 8.19 -7.27
N ASN A 382 2.82 8.69 -8.46
CA ASN A 382 3.00 10.11 -8.75
C ASN A 382 2.04 10.57 -9.84
N PHE A 383 1.37 11.70 -9.59
CA PHE A 383 0.36 12.27 -10.47
C PHE A 383 0.68 13.74 -10.80
N PRO A 384 1.66 14.00 -11.67
CA PRO A 384 2.06 15.35 -12.02
C PRO A 384 1.01 16.04 -12.90
N PRO A 385 0.90 17.37 -12.87
CA PRO A 385 -0.14 18.12 -13.62
C PRO A 385 -0.15 17.86 -15.12
N TYR A 386 1.00 17.59 -15.73
CA TYR A 386 1.07 17.32 -17.17
C TYR A 386 0.26 16.08 -17.60
N CYS A 387 -0.02 15.14 -16.70
CA CYS A 387 -0.77 13.93 -17.05
C CYS A 387 -2.25 14.21 -17.37
N THR A 388 -2.77 15.36 -16.97
CA THR A 388 -4.09 15.88 -17.35
C THR A 388 -4.02 16.96 -18.42
N GLY A 389 -2.80 17.40 -18.79
CA GLY A 389 -2.57 18.51 -19.72
C GLY A 389 -2.65 19.89 -19.05
N GLU A 390 -2.51 19.94 -17.74
CA GLU A 390 -2.66 21.16 -16.93
C GLU A 390 -1.30 21.69 -16.47
N VAL A 391 -1.28 23.00 -16.16
CA VAL A 391 -0.19 23.64 -15.41
C VAL A 391 -0.61 23.69 -13.95
N GLY A 392 0.19 23.13 -13.05
CA GLY A 392 -0.12 23.07 -11.65
C GLY A 392 1.11 23.21 -10.76
N ARG A 393 0.89 23.40 -9.46
CA ARG A 393 1.96 23.50 -8.48
C ARG A 393 2.62 22.14 -8.29
N LEU A 394 3.94 22.07 -8.45
CA LEU A 394 4.74 20.93 -8.05
C LEU A 394 5.07 21.06 -6.56
N GLY A 395 4.75 20.04 -5.79
CA GLY A 395 4.90 20.06 -4.33
C GLY A 395 5.13 18.67 -3.73
N SER A 396 4.84 18.53 -2.44
CA SER A 396 4.88 17.22 -1.77
C SER A 396 3.73 16.35 -2.23
N THR A 397 3.92 15.03 -2.12
CA THR A 397 2.89 14.00 -2.39
C THR A 397 1.58 14.32 -1.68
N GLY A 398 0.50 14.36 -2.44
CA GLY A 398 -0.84 14.67 -1.96
C GLY A 398 -1.55 13.45 -1.35
N ARG A 399 -2.65 13.69 -0.62
CA ARG A 399 -3.47 12.62 -0.01
C ARG A 399 -4.03 11.64 -1.05
N ARG A 400 -4.36 12.13 -2.26
CA ARG A 400 -4.86 11.30 -3.36
C ARG A 400 -3.79 10.34 -3.86
N GLU A 401 -2.56 10.84 -4.03
CA GLU A 401 -1.42 10.03 -4.49
C GLU A 401 -1.08 8.92 -3.49
N ILE A 402 -1.08 9.22 -2.18
CA ILE A 402 -0.87 8.23 -1.12
C ILE A 402 -1.96 7.15 -1.18
N GLY A 403 -3.23 7.53 -1.33
CA GLY A 403 -4.35 6.58 -1.43
C GLY A 403 -4.29 5.68 -2.65
N HIS A 404 -3.95 6.23 -3.83
CA HIS A 404 -3.80 5.47 -5.07
C HIS A 404 -2.61 4.53 -5.03
N GLY A 405 -1.48 4.99 -4.47
CA GLY A 405 -0.29 4.16 -4.26
C GLY A 405 -0.58 2.99 -3.33
N ALA A 406 -1.21 3.24 -2.19
CA ALA A 406 -1.58 2.21 -1.22
C ALA A 406 -2.52 1.15 -1.80
N LEU A 407 -3.49 1.54 -2.64
CA LEU A 407 -4.37 0.57 -3.31
C LEU A 407 -3.60 -0.30 -4.30
N ALA A 408 -2.70 0.27 -5.09
CA ALA A 408 -1.88 -0.49 -6.03
C ALA A 408 -0.88 -1.40 -5.29
N GLU A 409 -0.26 -0.90 -4.23
CA GLU A 409 0.69 -1.64 -3.39
C GLU A 409 0.04 -2.90 -2.81
N ARG A 410 -1.07 -2.76 -2.09
CA ARG A 410 -1.75 -3.91 -1.45
C ARG A 410 -2.33 -4.90 -2.47
N SER A 411 -2.76 -4.42 -3.65
CA SER A 411 -3.26 -5.30 -4.70
C SER A 411 -2.20 -6.24 -5.27
N ILE A 412 -0.93 -5.81 -5.30
CA ILE A 412 0.21 -6.59 -5.81
C ILE A 412 0.90 -7.38 -4.68
N ALA A 413 0.89 -6.87 -3.45
CA ALA A 413 1.60 -7.47 -2.33
C ALA A 413 1.25 -8.96 -2.12
N GLU A 414 0.00 -9.34 -2.31
CA GLU A 414 -0.51 -10.69 -2.08
C GLU A 414 0.06 -11.76 -3.04
N VAL A 415 0.59 -11.34 -4.16
CA VAL A 415 1.22 -12.26 -5.15
C VAL A 415 2.73 -12.24 -5.11
N LEU A 416 3.34 -11.46 -4.23
CA LEU A 416 4.78 -11.52 -4.00
C LEU A 416 5.14 -12.83 -3.30
N PRO A 417 6.30 -13.42 -3.60
CA PRO A 417 6.79 -14.57 -2.85
C PRO A 417 7.31 -14.13 -1.47
N ASP A 418 6.99 -14.93 -0.46
CA ASP A 418 7.33 -14.61 0.94
C ASP A 418 8.84 -14.69 1.21
N ASP A 419 9.54 -15.56 0.47
CA ASP A 419 10.97 -15.87 0.59
C ASP A 419 11.87 -15.03 -0.33
N PHE A 420 11.32 -14.10 -1.12
CA PHE A 420 12.12 -13.27 -2.00
C PHE A 420 12.99 -12.29 -1.18
N PRO A 421 14.34 -12.37 -1.30
CA PRO A 421 15.24 -11.77 -0.31
C PRO A 421 15.40 -10.25 -0.41
N TYR A 422 14.80 -9.62 -1.43
CA TYR A 422 14.95 -8.19 -1.69
C TYR A 422 13.88 -7.34 -1.02
N SER A 423 14.24 -6.11 -0.68
CA SER A 423 13.30 -5.01 -0.56
C SER A 423 12.98 -4.48 -1.96
N ILE A 424 11.70 -4.26 -2.24
CA ILE A 424 11.21 -3.90 -3.57
C ILE A 424 10.56 -2.53 -3.51
N ARG A 425 10.99 -1.62 -4.39
CA ARG A 425 10.33 -0.34 -4.60
C ARG A 425 9.87 -0.23 -6.04
N VAL A 426 8.56 -0.07 -6.23
CA VAL A 426 7.95 0.29 -7.52
C VAL A 426 7.59 1.77 -7.49
N VAL A 427 7.95 2.51 -8.52
CA VAL A 427 7.47 3.88 -8.72
C VAL A 427 6.59 3.90 -9.96
N SER A 428 5.35 4.30 -9.80
CA SER A 428 4.38 4.47 -10.89
C SER A 428 4.19 5.95 -11.19
N GLU A 429 4.74 6.38 -12.33
CA GLU A 429 4.59 7.74 -12.87
C GLU A 429 3.42 7.77 -13.83
N ILE A 430 2.42 8.60 -13.57
CA ILE A 430 1.28 8.77 -14.47
C ILE A 430 1.66 9.74 -15.59
N MET A 431 1.70 9.24 -16.82
CA MET A 431 2.08 9.99 -18.01
C MET A 431 0.87 10.59 -18.72
N GLY A 432 -0.29 9.96 -18.58
CA GLY A 432 -1.57 10.46 -19.10
C GLY A 432 -2.71 9.94 -18.22
N SER A 433 -3.75 10.75 -18.00
CA SER A 433 -4.92 10.34 -17.21
C SER A 433 -6.22 10.76 -17.84
N ASN A 434 -7.07 9.75 -18.07
CA ASN A 434 -8.48 9.89 -18.39
C ASN A 434 -9.30 8.81 -17.66
N GLY A 435 -9.25 8.85 -16.32
CA GLY A 435 -9.94 7.91 -15.44
C GLY A 435 -9.10 6.68 -15.04
N SER A 436 -9.23 6.29 -13.79
CA SER A 436 -8.73 5.03 -13.18
C SER A 436 -7.23 4.76 -13.34
N SER A 437 -6.40 5.79 -13.13
CA SER A 437 -4.94 5.69 -13.21
C SER A 437 -4.34 4.76 -12.12
N SER A 438 -4.97 4.62 -10.94
CA SER A 438 -4.55 3.67 -9.92
C SER A 438 -4.66 2.21 -10.38
N MET A 439 -5.69 1.89 -11.18
CA MET A 439 -5.85 0.56 -11.76
C MET A 439 -4.81 0.28 -12.85
N ALA A 440 -4.46 1.30 -13.65
CA ALA A 440 -3.33 1.21 -14.57
C ALA A 440 -2.00 0.99 -13.85
N SER A 441 -1.82 1.57 -12.65
CA SER A 441 -0.62 1.36 -11.82
C SER A 441 -0.50 -0.06 -11.29
N ILE A 442 -1.61 -0.75 -11.00
CA ILE A 442 -1.61 -2.18 -10.64
C ILE A 442 -1.08 -3.00 -11.82
N CYS A 443 -1.67 -2.83 -13.01
CA CYS A 443 -1.26 -3.55 -14.22
C CYS A 443 0.21 -3.30 -14.55
N ASN A 444 0.61 -2.03 -14.55
CA ASN A 444 1.96 -1.62 -14.91
C ASN A 444 3.01 -2.03 -13.86
N GLY A 445 2.68 -1.90 -12.58
CA GLY A 445 3.53 -2.37 -11.49
C GLY A 445 3.80 -3.88 -11.57
N CYS A 446 2.76 -4.66 -11.87
CA CYS A 446 2.88 -6.10 -12.09
C CYS A 446 3.80 -6.41 -13.28
N LEU A 447 3.60 -5.76 -14.44
CA LEU A 447 4.46 -5.94 -15.62
C LEU A 447 5.93 -5.57 -15.35
N ALA A 448 6.16 -4.46 -14.65
CA ALA A 448 7.51 -4.01 -14.31
C ALA A 448 8.22 -4.96 -13.33
N LEU A 449 7.50 -5.55 -12.38
CA LEU A 449 8.01 -6.58 -11.48
C LEU A 449 8.36 -7.86 -12.22
N MET A 450 7.53 -8.30 -13.16
CA MET A 450 7.82 -9.44 -14.03
C MET A 450 9.06 -9.18 -14.91
N ASP A 451 9.21 -7.96 -15.43
CA ASP A 451 10.41 -7.54 -16.18
C ASP A 451 11.67 -7.50 -15.31
N ALA A 452 11.54 -7.17 -14.02
CA ALA A 452 12.64 -7.20 -13.06
C ALA A 452 13.09 -8.63 -12.69
N GLY A 453 12.33 -9.66 -13.04
CA GLY A 453 12.58 -11.04 -12.64
C GLY A 453 12.10 -11.36 -11.21
N VAL A 454 11.20 -10.54 -10.64
CA VAL A 454 10.54 -10.87 -9.37
C VAL A 454 9.56 -12.02 -9.62
N PRO A 455 9.70 -13.18 -8.94
CA PRO A 455 8.92 -14.37 -9.24
C PRO A 455 7.50 -14.29 -8.65
N LEU A 456 6.67 -13.39 -9.20
CA LEU A 456 5.27 -13.24 -8.81
C LEU A 456 4.52 -14.57 -8.90
N LYS A 457 3.70 -14.87 -7.90
CA LYS A 457 2.85 -16.06 -7.88
C LYS A 457 1.89 -16.11 -9.08
N ARG A 458 1.35 -14.94 -9.50
CA ARG A 458 0.42 -14.76 -10.63
C ARG A 458 0.41 -13.33 -11.13
N THR A 459 -0.07 -13.13 -12.36
CA THR A 459 -0.33 -11.80 -12.94
C THR A 459 -1.53 -11.14 -12.24
N VAL A 460 -1.38 -9.87 -11.86
CA VAL A 460 -2.43 -9.05 -11.24
C VAL A 460 -2.84 -7.93 -12.18
N ALA A 461 -4.14 -7.75 -12.37
CA ALA A 461 -4.69 -6.60 -13.07
C ALA A 461 -5.70 -5.86 -12.21
N GLY A 462 -5.88 -4.58 -12.50
CA GLY A 462 -6.86 -3.71 -11.84
C GLY A 462 -7.82 -3.07 -12.83
N ILE A 463 -9.09 -2.95 -12.42
CA ILE A 463 -10.15 -2.33 -13.20
C ILE A 463 -11.12 -1.56 -12.31
N SER A 464 -11.82 -0.57 -12.87
CA SER A 464 -12.93 0.13 -12.23
C SER A 464 -14.25 -0.14 -12.95
N VAL A 465 -15.31 -0.21 -12.15
CA VAL A 465 -16.70 -0.30 -12.60
C VAL A 465 -17.45 0.91 -12.09
N GLY A 466 -18.11 1.63 -12.98
CA GLY A 466 -18.97 2.76 -12.69
C GLY A 466 -20.44 2.39 -12.66
N LEU A 467 -21.23 3.31 -12.14
CA LEU A 467 -22.69 3.20 -12.10
C LEU A 467 -23.30 4.53 -12.56
N PHE A 468 -24.34 4.44 -13.35
CA PHE A 468 -25.25 5.54 -13.65
C PHE A 468 -26.66 5.20 -13.19
N THR A 469 -27.32 6.12 -12.50
CA THR A 469 -28.71 6.01 -12.08
C THR A 469 -29.48 7.26 -12.49
N ASN A 470 -30.81 7.13 -12.63
CA ASN A 470 -31.70 8.29 -12.67
C ASN A 470 -32.04 8.74 -11.23
N GLU A 471 -32.70 9.87 -11.07
CA GLU A 471 -33.00 10.48 -9.75
C GLU A 471 -33.70 9.54 -8.77
N ASP A 472 -34.69 8.80 -9.25
CA ASP A 472 -35.45 7.84 -8.42
C ASP A 472 -34.81 6.45 -8.32
N GLN A 473 -33.62 6.25 -8.92
CA GLN A 473 -32.87 5.00 -8.99
C GLN A 473 -33.65 3.81 -9.58
N SER A 474 -34.70 4.08 -10.35
CA SER A 474 -35.48 3.05 -11.06
C SER A 474 -34.73 2.48 -12.27
N LYS A 475 -33.86 3.29 -12.92
CA LYS A 475 -32.96 2.89 -13.97
C LYS A 475 -31.53 2.89 -13.47
N LYS A 476 -30.79 1.80 -13.69
CA LYS A 476 -29.42 1.59 -13.21
C LYS A 476 -28.61 0.91 -14.31
N VAL A 477 -27.45 1.45 -14.63
CA VAL A 477 -26.53 0.89 -15.64
C VAL A 477 -25.12 0.83 -15.07
N LEU A 478 -24.55 -0.38 -14.94
CA LEU A 478 -23.15 -0.60 -14.62
C LEU A 478 -22.33 -0.47 -15.89
N VAL A 479 -21.16 0.16 -15.83
CA VAL A 479 -20.22 0.30 -16.93
C VAL A 479 -18.80 -0.03 -16.49
N THR A 480 -18.03 -0.77 -17.28
CA THR A 480 -16.63 -1.06 -16.96
C THR A 480 -15.68 -0.06 -17.59
N ASP A 481 -14.53 0.12 -16.98
CA ASP A 481 -13.45 0.96 -17.50
C ASP A 481 -13.87 2.40 -17.72
N ILE A 482 -14.28 3.08 -16.64
CA ILE A 482 -14.80 4.44 -16.68
C ILE A 482 -13.75 5.48 -17.07
N LEU A 483 -14.18 6.47 -17.85
CA LEU A 483 -13.42 7.67 -18.14
C LEU A 483 -13.49 8.67 -16.98
N GLY A 484 -12.57 9.65 -16.94
CA GLY A 484 -12.62 10.71 -15.93
C GLY A 484 -13.91 11.51 -15.93
N ALA A 485 -14.49 11.82 -17.12
CA ALA A 485 -15.77 12.48 -17.21
C ALA A 485 -16.95 11.55 -16.79
N GLU A 486 -16.84 10.25 -17.02
CA GLU A 486 -17.82 9.26 -16.51
C GLU A 486 -17.74 9.11 -15.00
N ASP A 487 -16.53 9.15 -14.40
CA ASP A 487 -16.35 9.21 -12.94
C ASP A 487 -16.97 10.50 -12.36
N HIS A 488 -16.78 11.65 -13.03
CA HIS A 488 -17.39 12.91 -12.61
C HIS A 488 -18.92 12.88 -12.64
N CYS A 489 -19.52 12.37 -13.71
CA CYS A 489 -20.97 12.35 -13.90
C CYS A 489 -21.68 11.13 -13.35
N GLY A 490 -20.96 10.05 -13.04
CA GLY A 490 -21.48 8.80 -12.51
C GLY A 490 -21.64 8.82 -10.99
N ASP A 491 -22.15 7.71 -10.47
CA ASP A 491 -22.53 7.52 -9.08
C ASP A 491 -21.55 6.70 -8.26
N MET A 492 -20.66 5.95 -8.94
CA MET A 492 -19.77 4.97 -8.31
C MET A 492 -18.46 4.83 -9.08
N ASP A 493 -17.37 4.67 -8.33
CA ASP A 493 -16.07 4.18 -8.80
C ASP A 493 -15.66 2.96 -7.96
N PHE A 494 -16.02 1.77 -8.46
CA PHE A 494 -15.82 0.48 -7.81
C PHE A 494 -14.53 -0.16 -8.37
N LYS A 495 -13.45 -0.13 -7.58
CA LYS A 495 -12.11 -0.57 -7.98
C LYS A 495 -11.81 -1.95 -7.44
N VAL A 496 -11.38 -2.85 -8.32
CA VAL A 496 -10.94 -4.21 -7.94
C VAL A 496 -9.65 -4.55 -8.66
N GLY A 497 -8.66 -4.96 -7.87
CA GLY A 497 -7.45 -5.64 -8.33
C GLY A 497 -7.53 -7.13 -8.03
N GLY A 498 -6.89 -7.95 -8.86
CA GLY A 498 -6.84 -9.40 -8.62
C GLY A 498 -6.18 -10.18 -9.74
N THR A 499 -6.08 -11.47 -9.51
CA THR A 499 -5.54 -12.48 -10.43
C THR A 499 -6.66 -13.22 -11.15
N LYS A 500 -6.32 -14.21 -11.96
CA LYS A 500 -7.32 -15.16 -12.49
C LYS A 500 -7.98 -16.03 -11.41
N LYS A 501 -7.33 -16.18 -10.25
CA LYS A 501 -7.83 -17.00 -9.13
C LYS A 501 -8.83 -16.23 -8.26
N GLY A 502 -8.58 -14.95 -7.99
CA GLY A 502 -9.43 -14.19 -7.09
C GLY A 502 -8.99 -12.73 -6.89
N ILE A 503 -9.66 -12.05 -5.97
CA ILE A 503 -9.49 -10.65 -5.64
C ILE A 503 -8.27 -10.47 -4.73
N THR A 504 -7.45 -9.43 -4.99
CA THR A 504 -6.29 -9.07 -4.17
C THR A 504 -6.36 -7.68 -3.55
N GLY A 505 -7.10 -6.75 -4.14
CA GLY A 505 -7.26 -5.41 -3.59
C GLY A 505 -8.56 -4.76 -4.07
N PHE A 506 -9.14 -3.92 -3.24
CA PHE A 506 -10.43 -3.31 -3.54
C PHE A 506 -10.62 -1.98 -2.84
N GLN A 507 -11.41 -1.11 -3.47
CA GLN A 507 -11.81 0.18 -2.94
C GLN A 507 -13.07 0.68 -3.66
N VAL A 508 -13.99 1.33 -2.94
CA VAL A 508 -15.17 1.96 -3.51
C VAL A 508 -15.28 3.42 -3.10
N ASP A 509 -15.53 4.27 -4.07
CA ASP A 509 -15.98 5.65 -3.89
C ASP A 509 -17.42 5.79 -4.41
N LEU A 510 -18.35 6.27 -3.58
CA LEU A 510 -19.74 6.48 -3.92
C LEU A 510 -20.11 7.96 -3.86
N LYS A 511 -21.04 8.37 -4.75
CA LYS A 511 -21.77 9.63 -4.67
C LYS A 511 -23.23 9.42 -4.26
N LEU A 512 -23.71 8.17 -4.31
CA LEU A 512 -25.03 7.77 -3.83
C LEU A 512 -25.01 7.48 -2.32
N ARG A 513 -26.18 7.57 -1.70
CA ARG A 513 -26.43 7.22 -0.32
C ARG A 513 -26.64 5.71 -0.17
N GLY A 514 -25.57 4.96 -0.53
CA GLY A 514 -25.50 3.51 -0.47
C GLY A 514 -26.02 2.78 -1.70
N LEU A 515 -25.54 1.54 -1.85
CA LEU A 515 -25.91 0.62 -2.92
C LEU A 515 -26.77 -0.53 -2.40
N THR A 516 -27.61 -1.06 -3.25
CA THR A 516 -28.30 -2.32 -3.06
C THR A 516 -27.35 -3.49 -3.36
N TRP A 517 -27.59 -4.65 -2.75
CA TRP A 517 -26.71 -5.82 -2.88
C TRP A 517 -26.60 -6.36 -4.32
N ASP A 518 -27.69 -6.28 -5.10
CA ASP A 518 -27.70 -6.64 -6.52
C ASP A 518 -26.67 -5.82 -7.35
N LEU A 519 -26.51 -4.53 -7.03
CA LEU A 519 -25.53 -3.67 -7.68
C LEU A 519 -24.09 -4.03 -7.25
N VAL A 520 -23.87 -4.36 -5.98
CA VAL A 520 -22.56 -4.80 -5.49
C VAL A 520 -22.15 -6.11 -6.17
N GLU A 521 -23.03 -7.10 -6.21
CA GLU A 521 -22.80 -8.39 -6.87
C GLU A 521 -22.55 -8.21 -8.38
N GLY A 522 -23.36 -7.36 -9.04
CA GLY A 522 -23.17 -7.01 -10.44
C GLY A 522 -21.84 -6.32 -10.72
N ALA A 523 -21.41 -5.42 -9.84
CA ALA A 523 -20.12 -4.70 -9.98
C ALA A 523 -18.93 -5.65 -9.79
N VAL A 524 -18.99 -6.57 -8.81
CA VAL A 524 -17.96 -7.60 -8.61
C VAL A 524 -17.83 -8.47 -9.85
N LYS A 525 -18.97 -8.96 -10.41
CA LYS A 525 -18.96 -9.77 -11.63
C LYS A 525 -18.40 -9.00 -12.84
N ALA A 526 -18.81 -7.75 -13.05
CA ALA A 526 -18.31 -6.94 -14.15
C ALA A 526 -16.80 -6.66 -14.03
N ALA A 527 -16.31 -6.44 -12.81
CA ALA A 527 -14.89 -6.30 -12.53
C ALA A 527 -14.13 -7.60 -12.77
N HIS A 528 -14.69 -8.76 -12.41
CA HIS A 528 -14.13 -10.07 -12.69
C HIS A 528 -13.91 -10.29 -14.20
N ASP A 529 -14.98 -10.14 -14.99
CA ASP A 529 -14.96 -10.39 -16.43
C ASP A 529 -13.96 -9.46 -17.16
N ALA A 530 -13.88 -8.19 -16.75
CA ALA A 530 -12.94 -7.23 -17.31
C ALA A 530 -11.49 -7.48 -16.89
N ARG A 531 -11.26 -7.88 -15.63
CA ARG A 531 -9.95 -8.23 -15.08
C ARG A 531 -9.32 -9.39 -15.85
N LEU A 532 -10.08 -10.44 -16.16
CA LEU A 532 -9.59 -11.57 -16.94
C LEU A 532 -9.10 -11.14 -18.32
N GLN A 533 -9.85 -10.28 -19.04
CA GLN A 533 -9.44 -9.77 -20.35
C GLN A 533 -8.14 -8.98 -20.27
N ILE A 534 -7.95 -8.16 -19.21
CA ILE A 534 -6.72 -7.39 -19.04
C ILE A 534 -5.54 -8.31 -18.73
N ILE A 535 -5.71 -9.33 -17.88
CA ILE A 535 -4.67 -10.32 -17.57
C ILE A 535 -4.27 -11.08 -18.85
N ASP A 536 -5.23 -11.54 -19.64
CA ASP A 536 -4.95 -12.24 -20.89
C ASP A 536 -4.11 -11.38 -21.84
N PHE A 537 -4.42 -10.08 -21.96
CA PHE A 537 -3.59 -9.12 -22.69
C PHE A 537 -2.18 -8.98 -22.10
N MET A 538 -2.07 -8.79 -20.77
CA MET A 538 -0.76 -8.64 -20.10
C MET A 538 0.14 -9.86 -20.30
N GLU A 539 -0.41 -11.05 -20.28
CA GLU A 539 0.30 -12.32 -20.53
C GLU A 539 0.77 -12.47 -21.98
N THR A 540 0.18 -11.74 -22.96
CA THR A 540 0.74 -11.65 -24.32
C THR A 540 2.01 -10.79 -24.38
N VAL A 541 2.15 -9.82 -23.46
CA VAL A 541 3.30 -8.91 -23.41
C VAL A 541 4.48 -9.58 -22.70
N ILE A 542 4.22 -10.19 -21.56
CA ILE A 542 5.18 -10.98 -20.78
C ILE A 542 4.46 -12.14 -20.10
N PRO A 543 4.65 -13.39 -20.59
CA PRO A 543 3.87 -14.54 -20.12
C PRO A 543 4.28 -15.06 -18.74
N ALA A 544 5.48 -14.75 -18.29
CA ALA A 544 6.01 -15.12 -16.98
C ALA A 544 7.10 -14.13 -16.55
N PRO A 545 7.39 -14.02 -15.24
CA PRO A 545 8.56 -13.27 -14.78
C PRO A 545 9.85 -13.73 -15.50
N ARG A 546 10.76 -12.80 -15.77
CA ARG A 546 12.06 -13.17 -16.33
C ARG A 546 12.77 -14.15 -15.41
N ALA A 547 13.45 -15.14 -15.99
CA ALA A 547 14.13 -16.18 -15.24
C ALA A 547 15.33 -15.65 -14.45
N GLU A 548 15.93 -14.56 -14.90
CA GLU A 548 17.06 -13.90 -14.26
C GLU A 548 16.74 -12.43 -13.95
N LEU A 549 17.30 -11.95 -12.83
CA LEU A 549 17.27 -10.53 -12.53
C LEU A 549 18.08 -9.74 -13.57
N ASN A 550 17.68 -8.47 -13.76
CA ASN A 550 18.44 -7.57 -14.62
C ASN A 550 19.92 -7.51 -14.16
N LYS A 551 20.84 -7.39 -15.11
CA LYS A 551 22.29 -7.33 -14.84
C LYS A 551 22.71 -6.17 -13.93
N TYR A 552 21.90 -5.14 -13.80
CA TYR A 552 22.14 -3.99 -12.92
C TYR A 552 21.46 -4.13 -11.54
N ALA A 553 20.59 -5.12 -11.36
CA ALA A 553 20.02 -5.44 -10.06
C ALA A 553 21.11 -6.00 -9.13
N PRO A 554 21.11 -5.64 -7.84
CA PRO A 554 22.04 -6.22 -6.89
C PRO A 554 21.81 -7.73 -6.81
N ARG A 555 22.89 -8.50 -6.78
CA ARG A 555 22.84 -9.95 -6.54
C ARG A 555 22.91 -10.20 -5.05
N ILE A 556 22.17 -11.18 -4.58
CA ILE A 556 22.19 -11.65 -3.21
C ILE A 556 22.65 -13.09 -3.22
N GLU A 557 23.67 -13.40 -2.43
CA GLU A 557 24.06 -14.78 -2.12
C GLU A 557 24.10 -14.96 -0.61
N GLU A 558 23.66 -16.11 -0.17
CA GLU A 558 23.60 -16.47 1.23
C GLU A 558 24.67 -17.53 1.52
N MET A 559 25.39 -17.34 2.62
CA MET A 559 26.38 -18.29 3.12
C MET A 559 26.07 -18.61 4.58
N GLN A 560 26.22 -19.86 4.97
CA GLN A 560 26.13 -20.25 6.37
C GLN A 560 27.53 -20.30 6.98
N ILE A 561 27.71 -19.58 8.09
CA ILE A 561 28.94 -19.66 8.89
C ILE A 561 28.63 -20.22 10.29
N PRO A 562 29.59 -20.82 10.98
CA PRO A 562 29.42 -21.19 12.37
C PRO A 562 29.12 -19.98 13.25
N VAL A 563 28.18 -20.12 14.20
CA VAL A 563 27.74 -19.02 15.07
C VAL A 563 28.89 -18.43 15.90
N ASP A 564 29.85 -19.26 16.32
CA ASP A 564 31.08 -18.84 17.05
C ASP A 564 32.01 -17.97 16.18
N LYS A 565 31.84 -17.95 14.85
CA LYS A 565 32.61 -17.12 13.90
C LYS A 565 31.98 -15.75 13.60
N ILE A 566 30.75 -15.52 14.01
CA ILE A 566 30.08 -14.23 13.83
C ILE A 566 30.91 -13.09 14.42
N GLY A 567 31.41 -13.27 15.65
CA GLY A 567 32.25 -12.26 16.31
C GLY A 567 33.55 -11.98 15.57
N ALA A 568 34.16 -12.99 14.96
CA ALA A 568 35.38 -12.84 14.16
C ALA A 568 35.10 -12.12 12.83
N LEU A 569 33.98 -12.41 12.19
CA LEU A 569 33.56 -11.75 10.95
C LEU A 569 33.22 -10.26 11.17
N ILE A 570 32.55 -9.95 12.26
CA ILE A 570 32.25 -8.56 12.64
C ILE A 570 33.53 -7.82 13.03
N GLY A 571 34.40 -8.44 13.83
CA GLY A 571 35.60 -7.84 14.38
C GLY A 571 35.36 -6.78 15.47
N PRO A 572 36.42 -6.31 16.16
CA PRO A 572 36.31 -5.29 17.20
C PRO A 572 35.64 -4.00 16.69
N GLY A 573 34.48 -3.64 17.29
CA GLY A 573 33.71 -2.48 16.86
C GLY A 573 33.27 -2.48 15.38
N GLY A 574 33.19 -3.67 14.74
CA GLY A 574 32.79 -3.82 13.34
C GLY A 574 33.92 -3.57 12.32
N SER A 575 35.19 -3.61 12.73
CA SER A 575 36.33 -3.30 11.85
C SER A 575 36.49 -4.26 10.66
N ASN A 576 36.30 -5.57 10.89
CA ASN A 576 36.52 -6.57 9.86
C ASN A 576 35.44 -6.51 8.78
N ILE A 577 34.18 -6.49 9.20
CA ILE A 577 33.08 -6.39 8.24
C ILE A 577 33.14 -5.10 7.43
N ARG A 578 33.49 -3.96 8.03
CA ARG A 578 33.69 -2.71 7.31
C ARG A 578 34.85 -2.81 6.30
N GLY A 579 35.97 -3.42 6.69
CA GLY A 579 37.10 -3.63 5.79
C GLY A 579 36.74 -4.50 4.58
N ILE A 580 35.91 -5.54 4.78
CA ILE A 580 35.42 -6.37 3.67
C ILE A 580 34.49 -5.54 2.77
N VAL A 581 33.53 -4.80 3.33
CA VAL A 581 32.60 -3.95 2.59
C VAL A 581 33.37 -2.89 1.76
N GLU A 582 34.32 -2.20 2.36
CA GLU A 582 35.14 -1.19 1.68
C GLU A 582 36.03 -1.75 0.55
N SER A 583 36.63 -2.93 0.78
CA SER A 583 37.56 -3.52 -0.22
C SER A 583 36.84 -4.21 -1.38
N THR A 584 35.60 -4.70 -1.16
CA THR A 584 34.86 -5.47 -2.17
C THR A 584 33.74 -4.65 -2.83
N GLY A 585 33.30 -3.57 -2.19
CA GLY A 585 32.10 -2.80 -2.59
C GLY A 585 30.79 -3.55 -2.39
N ALA A 586 30.79 -4.70 -1.72
CA ALA A 586 29.60 -5.46 -1.36
C ALA A 586 29.05 -5.01 -0.02
N GLN A 587 27.76 -5.17 0.21
CA GLN A 587 27.13 -5.05 1.54
C GLN A 587 26.98 -6.45 2.15
N ILE A 588 27.11 -6.55 3.47
CA ILE A 588 27.05 -7.82 4.20
C ILE A 588 26.14 -7.64 5.40
N ASP A 589 25.14 -8.52 5.51
CA ASP A 589 24.26 -8.65 6.66
C ASP A 589 24.46 -10.03 7.31
N ILE A 590 24.41 -10.07 8.63
CA ILE A 590 24.65 -11.30 9.41
C ILE A 590 23.48 -11.45 10.38
N ASP A 591 22.81 -12.60 10.32
CA ASP A 591 21.76 -12.98 11.25
C ASP A 591 22.38 -13.75 12.44
N ASP A 592 21.71 -13.79 13.60
CA ASP A 592 22.21 -14.40 14.85
C ASP A 592 22.43 -15.92 14.74
N ASP A 593 21.81 -16.57 13.76
CA ASP A 593 21.98 -18.01 13.47
C ASP A 593 23.21 -18.33 12.58
N GLY A 594 23.98 -17.31 12.21
CA GLY A 594 25.15 -17.42 11.35
C GLY A 594 24.85 -17.39 9.85
N LYS A 595 23.66 -17.03 9.45
CA LYS A 595 23.33 -16.76 8.05
C LYS A 595 23.90 -15.42 7.63
N VAL A 596 24.80 -15.45 6.63
CA VAL A 596 25.44 -14.26 6.05
C VAL A 596 24.84 -13.99 4.67
N SER A 597 24.19 -12.86 4.52
CA SER A 597 23.66 -12.37 3.25
C SER A 597 24.64 -11.35 2.62
N ILE A 598 25.14 -11.65 1.43
CA ILE A 598 26.08 -10.80 0.69
C ILE A 598 25.31 -10.16 -0.46
N PHE A 599 25.35 -8.84 -0.56
CA PHE A 599 24.73 -8.05 -1.61
C PHE A 599 25.81 -7.36 -2.45
N ALA A 600 25.81 -7.60 -3.74
CA ALA A 600 26.81 -7.00 -4.64
C ALA A 600 26.19 -6.57 -5.98
N THR A 601 26.67 -5.45 -6.51
CA THR A 601 26.23 -4.90 -7.81
C THR A 601 26.94 -5.51 -9.00
N SER A 602 27.97 -6.36 -8.78
CA SER A 602 28.68 -7.08 -9.81
C SER A 602 29.07 -8.47 -9.34
N LEU A 603 29.29 -9.37 -10.30
CA LEU A 603 29.76 -10.73 -10.01
C LEU A 603 31.16 -10.71 -9.37
N GLU A 604 32.04 -9.81 -9.82
CA GLU A 604 33.40 -9.66 -9.29
C GLU A 604 33.38 -9.27 -7.80
N SER A 605 32.55 -8.28 -7.44
CA SER A 605 32.31 -7.85 -6.06
C SER A 605 31.74 -8.98 -5.21
N MET A 606 30.79 -9.75 -5.75
CA MET A 606 30.19 -10.89 -5.08
C MET A 606 31.24 -11.97 -4.75
N GLU A 607 32.00 -12.38 -5.74
CA GLU A 607 33.01 -13.40 -5.55
C GLU A 607 34.16 -12.94 -4.61
N ALA A 608 34.51 -11.64 -4.66
CA ALA A 608 35.49 -11.08 -3.73
C ALA A 608 34.96 -11.11 -2.27
N ALA A 609 33.70 -10.72 -2.06
CA ALA A 609 33.09 -10.73 -0.74
C ALA A 609 32.93 -12.16 -0.20
N LYS A 610 32.49 -13.11 -1.03
CA LYS A 610 32.37 -14.53 -0.66
C LYS A 610 33.72 -15.10 -0.21
N ARG A 611 34.80 -14.80 -0.96
CA ARG A 611 36.14 -15.22 -0.57
C ARG A 611 36.58 -14.61 0.75
N ALA A 612 36.31 -13.32 0.96
CA ALA A 612 36.68 -12.63 2.19
C ALA A 612 35.93 -13.17 3.41
N VAL A 613 34.59 -13.35 3.31
CA VAL A 613 33.76 -13.96 4.34
C VAL A 613 34.21 -15.39 4.62
N GLY A 614 34.42 -16.19 3.57
CA GLY A 614 34.88 -17.57 3.67
C GLY A 614 36.24 -17.69 4.34
N ALA A 615 37.16 -16.78 4.08
CA ALA A 615 38.51 -16.78 4.68
C ALA A 615 38.45 -16.52 6.19
N VAL A 616 37.58 -15.61 6.66
CA VAL A 616 37.44 -15.29 8.10
C VAL A 616 36.63 -16.37 8.85
N SER A 617 35.70 -17.03 8.19
CA SER A 617 34.84 -18.05 8.77
C SER A 617 35.37 -19.48 8.59
N ALA A 618 36.46 -19.66 7.87
CA ALA A 618 37.03 -20.97 7.61
C ALA A 618 37.38 -21.73 8.92
N VAL A 619 37.11 -23.01 8.90
CA VAL A 619 37.43 -23.93 10.02
C VAL A 619 38.47 -24.93 9.52
N ALA A 620 39.46 -25.28 10.35
CA ALA A 620 40.43 -26.30 10.03
C ALA A 620 39.74 -27.67 9.92
N GLU A 621 39.87 -28.32 8.77
CA GLU A 621 39.24 -29.62 8.51
C GLU A 621 40.28 -30.74 8.71
N PRO A 622 40.06 -31.71 9.62
CA PRO A 622 40.90 -32.88 9.75
C PRO A 622 41.04 -33.65 8.43
N GLY A 623 42.23 -34.02 8.08
CA GLY A 623 42.59 -34.70 6.81
C GLY A 623 42.95 -33.79 5.64
N LYS A 624 42.70 -32.48 5.70
CA LYS A 624 42.96 -31.52 4.62
C LYS A 624 44.41 -31.00 4.70
N ILE A 625 45.01 -30.75 3.53
CA ILE A 625 46.36 -30.17 3.41
C ILE A 625 46.22 -28.67 3.19
N TYR A 626 47.00 -27.89 3.94
CA TYR A 626 47.07 -26.43 3.88
C TYR A 626 48.50 -25.97 3.58
N GLU A 627 48.63 -24.90 2.81
CA GLU A 627 49.87 -24.13 2.75
C GLU A 627 49.86 -23.11 3.88
N GLY A 628 50.57 -23.33 4.96
CA GLY A 628 50.62 -22.43 6.10
C GLY A 628 51.91 -21.65 6.21
N THR A 629 51.93 -20.62 7.05
CA THR A 629 53.11 -19.81 7.37
C THR A 629 53.55 -20.08 8.80
N VAL A 630 54.82 -20.31 9.01
CA VAL A 630 55.40 -20.54 10.36
C VAL A 630 55.35 -19.23 11.16
N THR A 631 54.52 -19.19 12.21
CA THR A 631 54.35 -18.01 13.09
C THR A 631 55.21 -18.06 14.33
N GLY A 632 55.64 -19.26 14.74
CA GLY A 632 56.48 -19.42 15.93
C GLY A 632 57.19 -20.77 15.96
N ILE A 633 58.36 -20.81 16.63
CA ILE A 633 59.14 -22.01 16.81
C ILE A 633 59.38 -22.22 18.33
N LYS A 634 59.25 -23.46 18.76
CA LYS A 634 59.58 -23.95 20.11
C LYS A 634 60.38 -25.25 20.00
N ASP A 635 61.04 -25.67 21.08
CA ASP A 635 61.85 -26.88 21.08
C ASP A 635 61.09 -28.16 20.69
N PHE A 636 59.76 -28.15 20.93
CA PHE A 636 58.87 -29.28 20.69
C PHE A 636 58.13 -29.22 19.33
N GLY A 637 58.22 -28.13 18.56
CA GLY A 637 57.54 -28.02 17.25
C GLY A 637 57.41 -26.60 16.74
N ALA A 638 56.83 -26.47 15.53
CA ALA A 638 56.52 -25.21 14.87
C ALA A 638 55.03 -24.92 14.97
N PHE A 639 54.68 -23.66 15.26
CA PHE A 639 53.32 -23.13 15.07
C PHE A 639 53.19 -22.62 13.63
N VAL A 640 52.18 -23.09 12.97
CA VAL A 640 51.93 -22.79 11.56
C VAL A 640 50.52 -22.24 11.41
N GLU A 641 50.38 -21.02 10.98
CA GLU A 641 49.11 -20.42 10.61
C GLU A 641 48.64 -21.02 9.27
N ILE A 642 47.57 -21.80 9.34
CA ILE A 642 46.98 -22.51 8.18
C ILE A 642 45.78 -21.78 7.58
N LEU A 643 45.14 -20.92 8.35
CA LEU A 643 44.04 -20.05 7.99
C LEU A 643 44.19 -18.74 8.79
N PRO A 644 43.66 -17.60 8.30
CA PRO A 644 43.80 -16.32 8.99
C PRO A 644 43.44 -16.41 10.48
N GLY A 645 44.40 -16.13 11.35
CA GLY A 645 44.23 -16.20 12.82
C GLY A 645 44.10 -17.62 13.41
N MET A 646 44.41 -18.66 12.67
CA MET A 646 44.39 -20.05 13.10
C MET A 646 45.73 -20.72 13.03
N ASP A 647 46.39 -20.81 14.17
CA ASP A 647 47.67 -21.49 14.30
C ASP A 647 47.47 -22.96 14.74
N GLY A 648 48.17 -23.86 14.07
CA GLY A 648 48.23 -25.25 14.47
C GLY A 648 49.66 -25.62 14.89
N LEU A 649 49.79 -26.61 15.77
CA LEU A 649 51.10 -27.15 16.18
C LEU A 649 51.50 -28.31 15.27
N CYS A 650 52.61 -28.13 14.55
CA CYS A 650 53.35 -29.21 13.92
C CYS A 650 54.46 -29.66 14.85
N HIS A 651 54.21 -30.75 15.57
CA HIS A 651 55.20 -31.31 16.53
C HIS A 651 56.49 -31.71 15.80
N ILE A 652 57.66 -31.68 16.45
CA ILE A 652 58.96 -31.97 15.87
C ILE A 652 59.00 -33.35 15.18
N SER A 653 58.25 -34.35 15.68
CA SER A 653 58.14 -35.69 15.08
C SER A 653 57.31 -35.71 13.80
N GLU A 654 56.54 -34.65 13.53
CA GLU A 654 55.66 -34.49 12.38
C GLU A 654 56.25 -33.55 11.31
N LEU A 655 57.43 -32.96 11.52
CA LEU A 655 58.09 -32.07 10.56
C LEU A 655 58.79 -32.81 9.43
N SER A 656 59.28 -34.02 9.65
CA SER A 656 59.98 -34.83 8.66
C SER A 656 59.84 -36.34 8.92
N ASP A 657 60.03 -37.14 7.90
CA ASP A 657 60.16 -38.60 7.96
C ASP A 657 61.48 -39.06 8.58
N LYS A 658 62.51 -38.18 8.63
CA LYS A 658 63.82 -38.42 9.23
C LYS A 658 63.87 -37.74 10.59
N ARG A 659 64.74 -38.26 11.49
CA ARG A 659 64.97 -37.67 12.80
C ARG A 659 65.48 -36.24 12.68
N VAL A 660 64.73 -35.26 13.17
CA VAL A 660 65.08 -33.83 13.14
C VAL A 660 65.85 -33.48 14.42
N PRO A 661 67.05 -32.91 14.33
CA PRO A 661 67.85 -32.56 15.50
C PRO A 661 67.34 -31.34 16.25
N SER A 662 66.73 -30.37 15.54
CA SER A 662 66.06 -29.21 16.09
C SER A 662 65.04 -28.68 15.08
N VAL A 663 64.01 -27.94 15.53
CA VAL A 663 62.95 -27.38 14.67
C VAL A 663 63.56 -26.37 13.67
N ASP A 664 64.51 -25.54 14.10
CA ASP A 664 65.23 -24.56 13.27
C ASP A 664 66.00 -25.14 12.09
N ALA A 665 66.32 -26.46 12.13
CA ALA A 665 66.95 -27.17 11.02
C ALA A 665 65.99 -27.46 9.85
N VAL A 666 64.68 -27.34 10.06
CA VAL A 666 63.63 -27.67 9.07
C VAL A 666 62.88 -26.43 8.61
N CYS A 667 62.61 -25.48 9.48
CA CYS A 667 61.84 -24.26 9.15
C CYS A 667 62.23 -23.08 10.02
N LYS A 668 62.00 -21.88 9.53
CA LYS A 668 62.15 -20.59 10.24
C LYS A 668 60.84 -19.85 10.28
N VAL A 669 60.68 -18.94 11.25
CA VAL A 669 59.53 -18.04 11.30
C VAL A 669 59.42 -17.25 9.99
N GLY A 670 58.27 -17.26 9.38
CA GLY A 670 57.96 -16.66 8.07
C GLY A 670 58.03 -17.65 6.91
N ASP A 671 58.55 -18.87 7.09
CA ASP A 671 58.58 -19.86 6.02
C ASP A 671 57.17 -20.39 5.69
N LYS A 672 56.96 -20.63 4.40
CA LYS A 672 55.74 -21.36 3.95
C LYS A 672 55.98 -22.86 4.02
N MET A 673 55.00 -23.58 4.51
CA MET A 673 55.06 -25.00 4.74
C MET A 673 53.74 -25.70 4.42
N MET A 674 53.79 -26.77 3.63
CA MET A 674 52.64 -27.64 3.40
C MET A 674 52.44 -28.53 4.63
N VAL A 675 51.27 -28.43 5.24
CA VAL A 675 50.94 -29.22 6.46
C VAL A 675 49.56 -29.82 6.29
N LYS A 676 49.37 -31.03 6.78
CA LYS A 676 48.09 -31.71 6.85
C LYS A 676 47.50 -31.55 8.24
N CYS A 677 46.25 -31.13 8.33
CA CYS A 677 45.53 -31.13 9.58
C CYS A 677 45.24 -32.58 9.97
N LEU A 678 45.78 -33.03 11.11
CA LEU A 678 45.54 -34.39 11.61
C LEU A 678 44.30 -34.47 12.46
N ASP A 679 44.11 -33.47 13.30
CA ASP A 679 43.03 -33.46 14.30
C ASP A 679 42.79 -32.03 14.82
N VAL A 680 41.58 -31.75 15.25
CA VAL A 680 41.20 -30.54 16.01
C VAL A 680 40.55 -30.99 17.29
N ASP A 681 41.19 -30.72 18.43
CA ASP A 681 40.67 -31.17 19.72
C ASP A 681 39.47 -30.33 20.18
N GLU A 682 38.76 -30.81 21.23
CA GLU A 682 37.58 -30.13 21.77
C GLU A 682 37.85 -28.71 22.30
N ARG A 683 39.10 -28.30 22.44
CA ARG A 683 39.53 -26.95 22.78
C ARG A 683 39.94 -26.11 21.61
N GLY A 684 39.70 -26.61 20.39
CA GLY A 684 40.06 -25.92 19.12
C GLY A 684 41.55 -25.92 18.78
N ARG A 685 42.40 -26.75 19.45
CA ARG A 685 43.81 -26.82 19.14
C ARG A 685 44.06 -27.76 17.95
N ILE A 686 44.71 -27.22 16.92
CA ILE A 686 44.95 -27.88 15.62
C ILE A 686 46.29 -28.61 15.65
N LYS A 687 46.26 -29.91 15.37
CA LYS A 687 47.45 -30.74 15.19
C LYS A 687 47.78 -30.85 13.72
N LEU A 688 49.02 -30.48 13.38
CA LEU A 688 49.48 -30.44 12.02
C LEU A 688 50.62 -31.45 11.81
N SER A 689 50.74 -31.95 10.54
CA SER A 689 51.86 -32.83 10.12
C SER A 689 52.33 -32.41 8.72
N ARG A 690 53.58 -31.95 8.65
CA ARG A 690 54.27 -31.73 7.37
C ARG A 690 54.60 -33.06 6.70
N LYS A 691 55.02 -34.04 7.48
CA LYS A 691 55.35 -35.38 7.02
C LYS A 691 54.16 -36.03 6.31
N ALA A 692 52.97 -35.99 6.88
CA ALA A 692 51.76 -36.54 6.25
C ALA A 692 51.33 -35.76 5.00
N ALA A 693 51.56 -34.43 4.99
CA ALA A 693 51.27 -33.61 3.81
C ALA A 693 52.21 -33.97 2.63
N MET A 694 53.49 -34.06 2.89
CA MET A 694 54.48 -34.39 1.83
C MET A 694 54.26 -35.81 1.30
N ALA A 695 54.03 -36.81 2.18
CA ALA A 695 53.76 -38.18 1.75
C ALA A 695 52.52 -38.30 0.84
N GLU A 696 51.48 -37.52 1.08
CA GLU A 696 50.29 -37.52 0.26
C GLU A 696 50.48 -36.74 -1.05
N LEU A 697 51.25 -35.65 -1.04
CA LEU A 697 51.57 -34.90 -2.25
C LEU A 697 52.45 -35.69 -3.18
N ASP A 698 53.48 -36.39 -2.64
CA ASP A 698 54.39 -37.26 -3.39
C ASP A 698 53.65 -38.49 -3.98
N ALA A 699 52.61 -38.99 -3.30
CA ALA A 699 51.79 -40.09 -3.81
C ALA A 699 50.82 -39.67 -4.95
N LYS A 700 50.54 -38.36 -5.06
CA LYS A 700 49.69 -37.79 -6.11
C LYS A 700 50.46 -37.20 -7.28
N ALA A 701 51.78 -36.99 -7.16
CA ALA A 701 52.71 -36.60 -8.22
C ALA A 701 53.22 -37.83 -8.97
#